data_d91b9f91b2ac3f1315bc2333e0701c2e
#
_entry.id   d91b9f91b2ac3f1315bc2333e0701c2e
#
_cell.length_a   1.000
_cell.length_b   1.000
_cell.length_c   1.000
_cell.angle_alpha   90.00
_cell.angle_beta   90.00
_cell.angle_gamma   90.00
#
_symmetry.space_group_name_H-M   'P 1'
#
loop_
_entity.id
_entity.type
_entity.pdbx_description
1 polymer ?
#
loop_
_entity_poly.entity_id
_entity_poly.type
_entity_poly.pdbx_seq_one_letter_code
_entity_poly.pdbx_strand_id
1 'polypeptide(L)'
;MLMKQINLSLVFILLFSCSKDFDRKELNFLNQNFKQWNEYLGDKARTHYSSLNQINKSNVKTLKKVWEYKSGDLNGKNTTQIQCSPIVIDSILYGTNPVTKLFAINAKTGKELWKFDHGQDVGPGWWGVNRGLIYWDDKVDGRIIYTSGSYIYSVDALTGKIENTFGDKGKIDLRKNLGRPFETLSVVANTPGVVYKNILIQGTRVHEGPGASPGHIRAYDLDTGDLVWRFNTIPQPGEYGYETWPKDAYKYVGGANSWAGMTLDEETGIVYIPTGSASYDFWGGNRKGENLFANSLIALDANNGNRLWHFQFVHHDLWDRDLPAPPNLVNINIEGKLIKAVAQVTKSGHVFVFDRKTGNHIFPVKEFPFPKSELEDEESWPTQPLPTKIPPFARQEFTKDMINDMFPNSKALLAWTPNQKEKVSDKTIKEVFETLNSQGQFHPHSEEKRSITFPGLDGGAEWGGAAFDPNSGWLYVNSNEMPWVSIANKYDTPKEWEWQLKKDPVKSYGKSIYSQQCSRCHGADLDGISNIPGLKNLKNKFNKNELSLIIKNGKGSMMPMPQVSESQIKAMTAFLLDDDNIDLDLNSFRELDPNIVPYSINYFGRFMDENGYPAVKPPWGTLNAIDLNKGEIVWQVPLGEYEELTKQGFSITGTENYGGPILTDGGLIFIGATNDEY
;
A
#
# COMPACT_ATOMS: atom_id res chain seq x y z
N MET A 1 -81.42 -3.20 -43.20
CA MET A 1 -80.13 -2.55 -43.28
C MET A 1 -79.37 -2.91 -42.03
N LEU A 2 -78.52 -3.94 -42.11
CA LEU A 2 -77.86 -4.57 -40.94
C LEU A 2 -76.49 -3.90 -40.66
N MET A 3 -76.30 -3.33 -39.46
CA MET A 3 -74.99 -3.03 -38.94
C MET A 3 -74.38 -4.27 -38.29
N LYS A 4 -73.27 -4.75 -38.80
CA LYS A 4 -72.43 -5.74 -38.17
C LYS A 4 -71.54 -5.11 -37.08
N GLN A 5 -71.73 -5.56 -35.84
CA GLN A 5 -70.83 -5.29 -34.73
C GLN A 5 -69.56 -6.18 -34.88
N ILE A 6 -68.38 -5.56 -34.85
CA ILE A 6 -67.12 -6.23 -34.76
C ILE A 6 -66.70 -6.24 -33.29
N ASN A 7 -66.67 -7.46 -32.69
CA ASN A 7 -66.12 -7.66 -31.36
C ASN A 7 -64.60 -7.69 -31.44
N LEU A 8 -63.95 -6.73 -30.81
CA LEU A 8 -62.51 -6.68 -30.62
C LEU A 8 -62.17 -7.36 -29.30
N SER A 9 -61.74 -8.62 -29.37
CA SER A 9 -61.22 -9.34 -28.19
C SER A 9 -59.78 -8.86 -27.91
N LEU A 10 -59.61 -8.12 -26.84
CA LEU A 10 -58.29 -7.76 -26.28
C LEU A 10 -57.67 -9.01 -25.64
N VAL A 11 -56.66 -9.59 -26.28
CA VAL A 11 -55.83 -10.63 -25.68
C VAL A 11 -54.80 -9.91 -24.81
N PHE A 12 -54.97 -9.92 -23.49
CA PHE A 12 -53.95 -9.57 -22.51
C PHE A 12 -52.90 -10.66 -22.47
N ILE A 13 -51.75 -10.44 -23.10
CA ILE A 13 -50.57 -11.25 -22.89
C ILE A 13 -49.94 -10.80 -21.57
N LEU A 14 -50.20 -11.53 -20.51
CA LEU A 14 -49.45 -11.47 -19.24
C LEU A 14 -48.06 -12.03 -19.51
N LEU A 15 -47.10 -11.14 -19.74
CA LEU A 15 -45.70 -11.47 -19.66
C LEU A 15 -45.37 -11.74 -18.17
N PHE A 16 -45.44 -12.96 -17.73
CA PHE A 16 -44.77 -13.41 -16.51
C PHE A 16 -43.29 -13.29 -16.76
N SER A 17 -42.71 -12.22 -16.26
CA SER A 17 -41.28 -12.14 -16.01
C SER A 17 -40.98 -13.14 -14.88
N CYS A 18 -40.60 -14.34 -15.25
CA CYS A 18 -39.96 -15.27 -14.34
C CYS A 18 -38.56 -14.71 -14.03
N SER A 19 -38.45 -13.78 -13.05
CA SER A 19 -37.23 -13.66 -12.30
C SER A 19 -37.10 -14.99 -11.56
N LYS A 20 -36.23 -15.88 -12.04
CA LYS A 20 -35.73 -16.96 -11.20
C LYS A 20 -35.12 -16.29 -9.98
N ASP A 21 -35.78 -16.36 -8.83
CA ASP A 21 -35.16 -16.15 -7.56
C ASP A 21 -33.98 -17.12 -7.51
N PHE A 22 -32.81 -16.59 -7.70
CA PHE A 22 -31.57 -17.33 -7.54
C PHE A 22 -31.53 -17.82 -6.08
N ASP A 23 -31.47 -19.16 -5.92
CA ASP A 23 -31.46 -19.74 -4.58
C ASP A 23 -30.22 -19.21 -3.83
N ARG A 24 -30.45 -18.47 -2.75
CA ARG A 24 -29.39 -17.95 -1.86
C ARG A 24 -28.39 -19.03 -1.41
N LYS A 25 -28.79 -20.32 -1.47
CA LYS A 25 -27.91 -21.44 -1.15
C LYS A 25 -26.83 -21.70 -2.19
N GLU A 26 -27.01 -21.31 -3.43
CA GLU A 26 -25.98 -21.46 -4.47
C GLU A 26 -24.91 -20.35 -4.40
N LEU A 27 -25.22 -19.23 -3.74
CA LEU A 27 -24.27 -18.17 -3.46
C LEU A 27 -23.37 -18.46 -2.24
N ASN A 28 -23.78 -19.35 -1.35
CA ASN A 28 -23.01 -19.82 -0.18
C ASN A 28 -21.87 -20.78 -0.54
N PHE A 29 -21.02 -20.36 -1.38
CA PHE A 29 -20.03 -21.05 -2.14
C PHE A 29 -18.68 -21.19 -1.44
N LEU A 30 -18.41 -20.33 -0.50
CA LEU A 30 -17.19 -20.38 0.28
C LEU A 30 -17.48 -21.12 1.59
N ASN A 31 -18.06 -22.17 1.78
CA ASN A 31 -18.27 -22.91 3.06
C ASN A 31 -17.93 -22.12 4.35
N GLN A 32 -18.03 -20.79 4.28
CA GLN A 32 -17.54 -19.86 5.27
C GLN A 32 -18.66 -19.48 6.22
N ASN A 33 -18.36 -19.62 7.49
CA ASN A 33 -19.23 -19.14 8.55
C ASN A 33 -18.98 -17.64 8.74
N PHE A 34 -19.54 -16.77 7.91
CA PHE A 34 -19.47 -15.31 8.02
C PHE A 34 -19.96 -14.72 9.37
N LYS A 35 -20.31 -15.56 10.32
CA LYS A 35 -20.65 -15.12 11.68
C LYS A 35 -19.40 -14.93 12.56
N GLN A 36 -18.28 -15.51 12.17
CA GLN A 36 -17.01 -15.38 12.90
C GLN A 36 -16.17 -14.30 12.28
N TRP A 37 -15.29 -13.71 13.05
CA TRP A 37 -14.30 -12.73 12.63
C TRP A 37 -12.92 -13.18 13.09
N ASN A 38 -12.55 -14.39 12.71
CA ASN A 38 -11.34 -15.10 13.15
C ASN A 38 -10.16 -15.00 12.18
N GLU A 39 -10.35 -14.28 11.10
CA GLU A 39 -9.34 -14.03 10.06
C GLU A 39 -9.16 -12.51 9.83
N TYR A 40 -7.98 -12.12 9.42
CA TYR A 40 -7.72 -10.75 8.96
C TYR A 40 -8.70 -10.36 7.85
N LEU A 41 -9.39 -9.23 8.02
CA LEU A 41 -10.42 -8.73 7.10
C LEU A 41 -11.62 -9.68 6.92
N GLY A 42 -11.92 -10.46 7.95
CA GLY A 42 -13.11 -11.30 8.06
C GLY A 42 -12.91 -12.75 7.65
N ASP A 43 -12.27 -13.00 6.51
CA ASP A 43 -12.05 -14.32 5.97
C ASP A 43 -10.82 -14.36 5.03
N LYS A 44 -10.42 -15.55 4.57
CA LYS A 44 -9.29 -15.72 3.64
C LYS A 44 -9.58 -15.22 2.22
N ALA A 45 -10.85 -15.06 1.87
CA ALA A 45 -11.31 -14.45 0.63
C ALA A 45 -11.29 -12.91 0.66
N ARG A 46 -11.04 -12.33 1.85
CA ARG A 46 -11.01 -10.88 2.11
C ARG A 46 -12.33 -10.19 1.73
N THR A 47 -13.46 -10.83 2.06
CA THR A 47 -14.77 -10.24 1.72
C THR A 47 -15.13 -9.03 2.57
N HIS A 48 -14.54 -8.86 3.75
CA HIS A 48 -14.92 -7.84 4.75
C HIS A 48 -16.43 -7.87 5.07
N TYR A 49 -17.04 -9.04 4.98
CA TYR A 49 -18.46 -9.23 5.16
C TYR A 49 -18.76 -10.06 6.40
N SER A 50 -19.80 -9.66 7.14
CA SER A 50 -20.35 -10.42 8.24
C SER A 50 -21.83 -10.70 7.99
N SER A 51 -22.27 -11.98 8.15
CA SER A 51 -23.68 -12.35 8.07
C SER A 51 -24.48 -12.02 9.34
N LEU A 52 -23.87 -11.32 10.29
CA LEU A 52 -24.57 -10.84 11.49
C LEU A 52 -25.52 -9.68 11.14
N ASN A 53 -26.74 -9.72 11.69
CA ASN A 53 -27.79 -8.74 11.41
C ASN A 53 -28.48 -8.20 12.68
N GLN A 54 -27.91 -8.51 13.87
CA GLN A 54 -28.46 -7.97 15.13
C GLN A 54 -28.41 -6.44 15.14
N ILE A 55 -27.37 -5.83 14.56
CA ILE A 55 -27.27 -4.40 14.31
C ILE A 55 -27.69 -4.16 12.86
N ASN A 56 -28.72 -3.34 12.65
CA ASN A 56 -29.32 -3.10 11.35
C ASN A 56 -29.85 -1.65 11.24
N LYS A 57 -30.42 -1.31 10.11
CA LYS A 57 -30.95 0.05 9.82
C LYS A 57 -31.94 0.56 10.87
N SER A 58 -32.70 -0.34 11.52
CA SER A 58 -33.74 0.06 12.49
C SER A 58 -33.16 0.40 13.87
N ASN A 59 -32.02 -0.16 14.27
CA ASN A 59 -31.48 -0.04 15.61
C ASN A 59 -30.06 0.54 15.69
N VAL A 60 -29.36 0.75 14.60
CA VAL A 60 -27.98 1.29 14.59
C VAL A 60 -27.87 2.62 15.34
N LYS A 61 -28.89 3.46 15.29
CA LYS A 61 -28.93 4.76 16.01
C LYS A 61 -28.98 4.61 17.54
N THR A 62 -29.24 3.40 18.05
CA THR A 62 -29.32 3.11 19.49
C THR A 62 -28.02 2.49 20.04
N LEU A 63 -26.99 2.36 19.22
CA LEU A 63 -25.69 1.85 19.67
C LEU A 63 -25.13 2.68 20.82
N LYS A 64 -24.56 2.00 21.82
CA LYS A 64 -23.89 2.63 22.96
C LYS A 64 -22.55 1.97 23.18
N LYS A 65 -21.54 2.78 23.51
CA LYS A 65 -20.25 2.29 23.98
C LYS A 65 -20.45 1.53 25.29
N VAL A 66 -20.11 0.24 25.34
CA VAL A 66 -20.23 -0.60 26.53
C VAL A 66 -18.92 -0.75 27.29
N TRP A 67 -17.78 -0.60 26.61
CA TRP A 67 -16.46 -0.56 27.23
C TRP A 67 -15.46 0.13 26.31
N GLU A 68 -14.33 0.49 26.85
CA GLU A 68 -13.18 1.07 26.17
C GLU A 68 -11.91 0.44 26.72
N TYR A 69 -11.01 0.02 25.83
CA TYR A 69 -9.71 -0.51 26.19
C TYR A 69 -8.60 0.46 25.79
N LYS A 70 -7.78 0.87 26.74
CA LYS A 70 -6.61 1.72 26.51
C LYS A 70 -5.38 0.86 26.31
N SER A 71 -4.96 0.67 25.07
CA SER A 71 -3.85 -0.21 24.70
C SER A 71 -2.48 0.25 25.19
N GLY A 72 -2.33 1.55 25.52
CA GLY A 72 -1.09 2.16 25.99
C GLY A 72 -0.12 2.55 24.87
N ASP A 73 1.06 2.99 25.28
CA ASP A 73 2.20 3.34 24.42
C ASP A 73 1.93 4.48 23.40
N LEU A 74 0.99 5.37 23.72
CA LEU A 74 0.83 6.63 22.99
C LEU A 74 2.07 7.52 23.24
N ASN A 75 2.72 7.96 22.18
CA ASN A 75 3.76 8.98 22.33
C ASN A 75 3.11 10.37 22.43
N GLY A 76 3.65 11.24 23.30
CA GLY A 76 3.11 12.59 23.53
C GLY A 76 3.22 13.55 22.33
N LYS A 77 3.68 13.07 21.17
CA LYS A 77 3.84 13.85 19.94
C LYS A 77 2.70 13.60 18.92
N ASN A 78 1.71 12.77 19.26
CA ASN A 78 0.60 12.37 18.40
C ASN A 78 1.05 11.82 17.02
N THR A 79 2.11 11.02 17.02
CA THR A 79 2.65 10.36 15.81
C THR A 79 2.45 8.85 15.80
N THR A 80 1.70 8.33 16.78
CA THR A 80 1.35 6.91 16.89
C THR A 80 -0.02 6.65 16.31
N GLN A 81 -0.19 5.46 15.72
CA GLN A 81 -1.46 5.02 15.15
C GLN A 81 -1.66 3.51 15.35
N ILE A 82 -2.90 3.07 15.35
CA ILE A 82 -3.30 1.67 15.31
C ILE A 82 -3.93 1.41 13.94
N GLN A 83 -3.34 0.51 13.15
CA GLN A 83 -3.89 0.05 11.86
C GLN A 83 -4.43 -1.38 11.96
N CYS A 84 -4.34 -2.01 13.13
CA CYS A 84 -4.71 -3.40 13.32
C CYS A 84 -6.21 -3.61 13.14
N SER A 85 -6.58 -4.48 12.20
CA SER A 85 -7.88 -5.12 12.14
C SER A 85 -7.87 -6.30 13.11
N PRO A 86 -8.55 -6.20 14.28
CA PRO A 86 -8.51 -7.24 15.28
C PRO A 86 -9.26 -8.48 14.82
N ILE A 87 -8.93 -9.63 15.43
CA ILE A 87 -9.67 -10.88 15.25
C ILE A 87 -10.33 -11.31 16.56
N VAL A 88 -11.41 -12.07 16.46
CA VAL A 88 -12.17 -12.56 17.62
C VAL A 88 -12.30 -14.08 17.55
N ILE A 89 -11.78 -14.76 18.58
CA ILE A 89 -11.80 -16.21 18.73
C ILE A 89 -12.40 -16.52 20.10
N ASP A 90 -13.46 -17.30 20.16
CA ASP A 90 -14.08 -17.77 21.39
C ASP A 90 -14.28 -16.68 22.48
N SER A 91 -14.78 -15.51 22.06
CA SER A 91 -14.99 -14.33 22.91
C SER A 91 -13.72 -13.62 23.41
N ILE A 92 -12.55 -13.94 22.83
CA ILE A 92 -11.31 -13.21 23.04
C ILE A 92 -11.02 -12.38 21.80
N LEU A 93 -10.80 -11.09 22.00
CA LEU A 93 -10.36 -10.19 20.94
C LEU A 93 -8.85 -10.02 21.02
N TYR A 94 -8.18 -10.24 19.92
CA TYR A 94 -6.73 -10.06 19.76
C TYR A 94 -6.44 -8.86 18.88
N GLY A 95 -5.46 -8.05 19.27
CA GLY A 95 -5.05 -6.86 18.52
C GLY A 95 -3.63 -6.43 18.88
N THR A 96 -3.12 -5.44 18.16
CA THR A 96 -1.82 -4.82 18.46
C THR A 96 -1.98 -3.34 18.80
N ASN A 97 -1.13 -2.85 19.68
CA ASN A 97 -1.06 -1.44 20.07
C ASN A 97 -0.16 -0.62 19.13
N PRO A 98 0.01 0.71 19.34
CA PRO A 98 0.81 1.58 18.46
C PRO A 98 2.29 1.20 18.31
N VAL A 99 2.84 0.41 19.20
CA VAL A 99 4.22 -0.10 19.14
C VAL A 99 4.27 -1.60 18.87
N THR A 100 3.20 -2.14 18.28
CA THR A 100 3.06 -3.53 17.83
C THR A 100 3.12 -4.59 18.94
N LYS A 101 2.93 -4.22 20.23
CA LYS A 101 2.71 -5.20 21.29
C LYS A 101 1.36 -5.88 21.08
N LEU A 102 1.36 -7.19 21.15
CA LEU A 102 0.15 -8.00 21.01
C LEU A 102 -0.64 -8.04 22.32
N PHE A 103 -1.95 -7.90 22.27
CA PHE A 103 -2.82 -8.03 23.44
C PHE A 103 -4.02 -8.94 23.16
N ALA A 104 -4.53 -9.54 24.24
CA ALA A 104 -5.80 -10.26 24.25
C ALA A 104 -6.72 -9.65 25.30
N ILE A 105 -7.97 -9.40 24.92
CA ILE A 105 -9.00 -8.87 25.81
C ILE A 105 -10.27 -9.72 25.72
N ASN A 106 -10.99 -9.78 26.81
CA ASN A 106 -12.34 -10.36 26.81
C ASN A 106 -13.26 -9.45 25.98
N ALA A 107 -13.76 -9.94 24.85
CA ALA A 107 -14.55 -9.16 23.92
C ALA A 107 -15.88 -8.64 24.47
N LYS A 108 -16.43 -9.28 25.54
CA LYS A 108 -17.66 -8.86 26.19
C LYS A 108 -17.43 -7.71 27.19
N THR A 109 -16.29 -7.69 27.88
CA THR A 109 -16.05 -6.78 29.01
C THR A 109 -14.95 -5.74 28.75
N GLY A 110 -14.14 -5.89 27.71
CA GLY A 110 -12.97 -5.05 27.45
C GLY A 110 -11.80 -5.29 28.41
N LYS A 111 -11.88 -6.30 29.31
CA LYS A 111 -10.83 -6.58 30.29
C LYS A 111 -9.64 -7.24 29.59
N GLU A 112 -8.42 -6.70 29.80
CA GLU A 112 -7.17 -7.33 29.36
C GLU A 112 -7.01 -8.70 30.08
N LEU A 113 -6.69 -9.72 29.26
CA LEU A 113 -6.36 -11.05 29.69
C LEU A 113 -4.85 -11.22 29.80
N TRP A 114 -4.15 -10.80 28.74
CA TRP A 114 -2.69 -10.80 28.73
C TRP A 114 -2.18 -9.81 27.66
N LYS A 115 -0.90 -9.47 27.74
CA LYS A 115 -0.16 -8.68 26.77
C LYS A 115 1.20 -9.32 26.55
N PHE A 116 1.58 -9.52 25.29
CA PHE A 116 2.91 -9.93 24.89
C PHE A 116 3.73 -8.70 24.47
N ASP A 117 4.83 -8.48 25.16
CA ASP A 117 5.77 -7.40 24.89
C ASP A 117 7.08 -8.00 24.34
N HIS A 118 7.33 -7.79 23.06
CA HIS A 118 8.58 -8.22 22.41
C HIS A 118 9.79 -7.35 22.82
N GLY A 119 9.58 -6.35 23.68
CA GLY A 119 10.61 -5.37 24.06
C GLY A 119 10.97 -4.47 22.87
N GLN A 120 12.27 -4.32 22.62
CA GLN A 120 12.81 -3.64 21.44
C GLN A 120 13.39 -4.62 20.42
N ASP A 121 13.09 -5.90 20.55
CA ASP A 121 13.53 -6.95 19.64
C ASP A 121 12.60 -7.03 18.42
N VAL A 122 12.74 -6.04 17.56
CA VAL A 122 11.97 -5.93 16.29
C VAL A 122 12.85 -6.02 15.06
N GLY A 123 14.14 -6.28 15.25
CA GLY A 123 15.14 -6.30 14.19
C GLY A 123 15.49 -4.92 13.63
N PRO A 124 16.39 -4.86 12.67
CA PRO A 124 16.71 -3.64 11.97
C PRO A 124 15.59 -3.29 10.98
N GLY A 125 14.90 -2.21 11.22
CA GLY A 125 13.81 -1.73 10.37
C GLY A 125 12.84 -0.87 11.16
N TRP A 126 11.97 -0.19 10.43
CA TRP A 126 10.91 0.57 11.06
C TRP A 126 9.73 -0.36 11.41
N TRP A 127 9.38 -0.43 12.68
CA TRP A 127 8.37 -1.34 13.22
C TRP A 127 6.96 -0.74 13.35
N GLY A 128 6.80 0.51 13.21
CA GLY A 128 5.63 1.40 13.32
C GLY A 128 4.22 0.84 13.43
N VAL A 129 3.77 -0.04 12.53
CA VAL A 129 2.39 -0.53 12.50
C VAL A 129 2.29 -2.01 12.18
N ASN A 130 1.20 -2.62 12.66
CA ASN A 130 0.75 -3.94 12.25
C ASN A 130 -0.73 -3.84 11.85
N ARG A 131 -1.12 -4.44 10.72
CA ARG A 131 -2.47 -4.33 10.16
C ARG A 131 -3.38 -5.49 10.54
N GLY A 132 -2.84 -6.56 11.09
CA GLY A 132 -3.67 -7.69 11.49
C GLY A 132 -2.88 -8.90 11.97
N LEU A 133 -3.62 -9.93 12.31
CA LEU A 133 -3.16 -11.13 12.99
C LEU A 133 -3.66 -12.36 12.25
N ILE A 134 -3.00 -13.50 12.48
CA ILE A 134 -3.45 -14.83 12.06
C ILE A 134 -3.68 -15.66 13.32
N TYR A 135 -4.83 -16.30 13.40
CA TYR A 135 -5.06 -17.39 14.36
C TYR A 135 -4.81 -18.71 13.64
N TRP A 136 -3.97 -19.53 14.22
CA TRP A 136 -3.72 -20.88 13.73
C TRP A 136 -4.01 -21.90 14.82
N ASP A 137 -4.93 -22.80 14.54
CA ASP A 137 -5.34 -23.89 15.44
C ASP A 137 -4.64 -25.18 15.00
N ASP A 138 -3.69 -25.62 15.81
CA ASP A 138 -2.93 -26.86 15.60
C ASP A 138 -3.57 -28.09 16.27
N LYS A 139 -4.82 -27.98 16.71
CA LYS A 139 -5.62 -29.01 17.42
C LYS A 139 -5.23 -29.26 18.87
N VAL A 140 -4.24 -28.57 19.41
CA VAL A 140 -3.81 -28.70 20.82
C VAL A 140 -4.00 -27.38 21.55
N ASP A 141 -3.32 -26.33 21.11
CA ASP A 141 -3.39 -25.00 21.69
C ASP A 141 -3.27 -23.97 20.55
N GLY A 142 -4.28 -23.14 20.33
CA GLY A 142 -4.27 -22.14 19.27
C GLY A 142 -3.13 -21.13 19.44
N ARG A 143 -2.57 -20.67 18.31
CA ARG A 143 -1.48 -19.68 18.29
C ARG A 143 -1.88 -18.42 17.53
N ILE A 144 -1.38 -17.29 18.00
CA ILE A 144 -1.41 -16.04 17.25
C ILE A 144 -0.07 -15.88 16.54
N ILE A 145 -0.13 -15.84 15.21
CA ILE A 145 1.02 -15.54 14.34
C ILE A 145 0.89 -14.07 13.93
N TYR A 146 1.92 -13.28 14.19
CA TYR A 146 1.89 -11.87 13.84
C TYR A 146 3.29 -11.33 13.51
N THR A 147 3.31 -10.19 12.83
CA THR A 147 4.55 -9.53 12.41
C THR A 147 4.83 -8.28 13.24
N SER A 148 6.08 -8.10 13.63
CA SER A 148 6.57 -6.86 14.22
C SER A 148 7.99 -6.60 13.71
N GLY A 149 8.20 -5.47 13.04
CA GLY A 149 9.48 -5.16 12.40
C GLY A 149 9.90 -6.24 11.41
N SER A 150 11.10 -6.75 11.57
CA SER A 150 11.72 -7.78 10.72
C SER A 150 11.36 -9.22 11.10
N TYR A 151 10.47 -9.42 12.07
CA TYR A 151 10.18 -10.75 12.60
C TYR A 151 8.72 -11.16 12.46
N ILE A 152 8.52 -12.47 12.27
CA ILE A 152 7.24 -13.15 12.49
C ILE A 152 7.33 -13.83 13.85
N TYR A 153 6.36 -13.59 14.71
CA TYR A 153 6.27 -14.21 16.05
C TYR A 153 5.15 -15.25 16.08
N SER A 154 5.36 -16.32 16.85
CA SER A 154 4.32 -17.27 17.24
C SER A 154 4.09 -17.19 18.75
N VAL A 155 2.85 -16.91 19.17
CA VAL A 155 2.47 -16.68 20.55
C VAL A 155 1.26 -17.55 20.87
N ASP A 156 1.33 -18.27 22.00
CA ASP A 156 0.19 -19.04 22.51
C ASP A 156 -1.03 -18.14 22.76
N ALA A 157 -2.15 -18.48 22.17
CA ALA A 157 -3.34 -17.63 22.15
C ALA A 157 -3.99 -17.47 23.53
N LEU A 158 -3.89 -18.47 24.42
CA LEU A 158 -4.51 -18.43 25.74
C LEU A 158 -3.66 -17.70 26.78
N THR A 159 -2.34 -17.86 26.70
CA THR A 159 -1.42 -17.39 27.73
C THR A 159 -0.57 -16.18 27.37
N GLY A 160 -0.48 -15.85 26.09
CA GLY A 160 0.40 -14.79 25.60
C GLY A 160 1.89 -15.13 25.66
N LYS A 161 2.27 -16.38 25.86
CA LYS A 161 3.67 -16.82 25.89
C LYS A 161 4.18 -17.11 24.50
N ILE A 162 5.44 -16.81 24.26
CA ILE A 162 6.10 -17.12 22.99
C ILE A 162 6.24 -18.63 22.80
N GLU A 163 6.00 -19.13 21.61
CA GLU A 163 6.14 -20.54 21.24
C GLU A 163 7.57 -20.82 20.77
N ASN A 164 8.40 -21.34 21.66
CA ASN A 164 9.84 -21.47 21.43
C ASN A 164 10.25 -22.47 20.35
N THR A 165 9.35 -23.36 19.94
CA THR A 165 9.63 -24.37 18.88
C THR A 165 9.53 -23.78 17.49
N PHE A 166 8.88 -22.61 17.33
CA PHE A 166 8.72 -21.92 16.06
C PHE A 166 9.97 -21.09 15.72
N GLY A 167 10.66 -21.44 14.66
CA GLY A 167 11.85 -20.75 14.19
C GLY A 167 12.98 -20.66 15.21
N ASP A 168 13.58 -19.49 15.33
CA ASP A 168 14.60 -19.25 16.35
C ASP A 168 13.95 -18.62 17.60
N LYS A 169 13.70 -19.44 18.62
CA LYS A 169 13.11 -19.01 19.91
C LYS A 169 11.78 -18.26 19.74
N GLY A 170 10.89 -18.83 18.92
CA GLY A 170 9.53 -18.32 18.71
C GLY A 170 9.40 -17.26 17.62
N LYS A 171 10.43 -17.07 16.78
CA LYS A 171 10.40 -16.09 15.71
C LYS A 171 11.17 -16.50 14.45
N ILE A 172 10.73 -15.97 13.32
CA ILE A 172 11.39 -16.07 12.02
C ILE A 172 11.93 -14.69 11.63
N ASP A 173 13.21 -14.63 11.23
CA ASP A 173 13.81 -13.40 10.68
C ASP A 173 13.54 -13.30 9.18
N LEU A 174 12.78 -12.30 8.78
CA LEU A 174 12.37 -12.04 7.39
C LEU A 174 13.52 -11.62 6.45
N ARG A 175 14.70 -11.31 6.96
CA ARG A 175 15.87 -11.00 6.15
C ARG A 175 16.55 -12.27 5.60
N LYS A 176 16.28 -13.43 6.22
CA LYS A 176 16.83 -14.70 5.74
C LYS A 176 16.23 -15.10 4.40
N ASN A 177 17.00 -15.85 3.61
CA ASN A 177 16.57 -16.50 2.37
C ASN A 177 16.12 -15.55 1.24
N LEU A 178 16.68 -14.33 1.17
CA LEU A 178 16.40 -13.37 0.10
C LEU A 178 17.44 -13.37 -1.05
N GLY A 179 18.47 -14.22 -0.96
CA GLY A 179 19.47 -14.36 -2.04
C GLY A 179 20.49 -13.23 -2.13
N ARG A 180 20.55 -12.36 -1.10
CA ARG A 180 21.52 -11.27 -0.95
C ARG A 180 22.24 -11.35 0.40
N PRO A 181 23.40 -10.70 0.58
CA PRO A 181 24.09 -10.67 1.86
C PRO A 181 23.17 -10.13 2.97
N PHE A 182 23.07 -10.88 4.06
CA PHE A 182 22.14 -10.63 5.16
C PHE A 182 22.28 -9.20 5.75
N GLU A 183 23.51 -8.71 5.83
CA GLU A 183 23.87 -7.40 6.42
C GLU A 183 23.39 -6.23 5.57
N THR A 184 23.06 -6.48 4.30
CA THR A 184 22.57 -5.44 3.36
C THR A 184 21.04 -5.37 3.31
N LEU A 185 20.34 -6.19 4.08
CA LEU A 185 18.91 -6.35 3.98
C LEU A 185 18.17 -5.56 5.06
N SER A 186 17.20 -4.76 4.64
CA SER A 186 16.21 -4.09 5.49
C SER A 186 14.81 -4.51 5.02
N VAL A 187 14.14 -5.31 5.83
CA VAL A 187 12.85 -5.92 5.49
C VAL A 187 11.97 -5.93 6.71
N VAL A 188 10.74 -5.49 6.57
CA VAL A 188 9.71 -5.54 7.62
C VAL A 188 8.41 -6.13 7.08
N ALA A 189 7.50 -6.51 7.94
CA ALA A 189 6.16 -6.89 7.54
C ALA A 189 5.12 -6.19 8.42
N ASN A 190 4.22 -5.47 7.79
CA ASN A 190 3.16 -4.70 8.44
C ASN A 190 1.79 -5.37 8.31
N THR A 191 1.65 -6.31 7.38
CA THR A 191 0.40 -6.99 7.07
C THR A 191 0.59 -8.50 7.23
N PRO A 192 -0.40 -9.21 7.80
CA PRO A 192 -0.30 -10.65 7.95
C PRO A 192 -0.31 -11.34 6.58
N GLY A 193 0.32 -12.49 6.51
CA GLY A 193 0.20 -13.42 5.40
C GLY A 193 -1.13 -14.18 5.38
N VAL A 194 -1.13 -15.32 4.73
CA VAL A 194 -2.23 -16.30 4.75
C VAL A 194 -1.71 -17.68 5.09
N VAL A 195 -2.56 -18.49 5.70
CA VAL A 195 -2.23 -19.88 6.03
C VAL A 195 -3.01 -20.84 5.15
N TYR A 196 -2.30 -21.72 4.46
CA TYR A 196 -2.85 -22.86 3.76
C TYR A 196 -2.34 -24.16 4.38
N LYS A 197 -3.22 -24.96 5.00
CA LYS A 197 -2.84 -26.12 5.83
C LYS A 197 -1.91 -25.67 6.97
N ASN A 198 -0.66 -26.16 6.98
CA ASN A 198 0.38 -25.75 7.92
C ASN A 198 1.44 -24.81 7.31
N ILE A 199 1.16 -24.22 6.17
CA ILE A 199 2.09 -23.34 5.45
C ILE A 199 1.65 -21.88 5.59
N LEU A 200 2.49 -21.05 6.21
CA LEU A 200 2.34 -19.60 6.25
C LEU A 200 2.99 -18.99 5.01
N ILE A 201 2.21 -18.29 4.17
CA ILE A 201 2.72 -17.55 3.02
C ILE A 201 2.77 -16.07 3.40
N GLN A 202 3.95 -15.46 3.29
CA GLN A 202 4.21 -14.11 3.81
C GLN A 202 4.86 -13.21 2.76
N GLY A 203 4.28 -12.01 2.60
CA GLY A 203 4.86 -10.88 1.91
C GLY A 203 5.58 -9.93 2.88
N THR A 204 6.25 -8.92 2.34
CA THR A 204 7.04 -7.97 3.13
C THR A 204 6.95 -6.56 2.58
N ARG A 205 7.30 -5.59 3.43
CA ARG A 205 7.60 -4.22 3.04
C ARG A 205 9.11 -4.03 3.03
N VAL A 206 9.60 -3.35 2.00
CA VAL A 206 11.01 -3.00 1.83
C VAL A 206 11.14 -1.49 1.61
N HIS A 207 12.36 -0.98 1.55
CA HIS A 207 12.62 0.41 1.27
C HIS A 207 12.29 0.74 -0.21
N GLU A 208 11.77 1.93 -0.47
CA GLU A 208 11.34 2.37 -1.80
C GLU A 208 12.48 3.06 -2.60
N GLY A 209 13.59 3.34 -1.95
CA GLY A 209 14.75 4.01 -2.56
C GLY A 209 15.74 3.04 -3.23
N PRO A 210 16.79 3.59 -3.85
CA PRO A 210 17.86 2.80 -4.42
C PRO A 210 18.49 1.83 -3.41
N GLY A 211 18.89 0.65 -3.88
CA GLY A 211 19.49 -0.39 -3.01
C GLY A 211 18.51 -1.14 -2.12
N ALA A 212 17.22 -1.01 -2.34
CA ALA A 212 16.20 -1.72 -1.59
C ALA A 212 16.37 -3.24 -1.63
N SER A 213 15.88 -3.92 -0.59
CA SER A 213 15.81 -5.37 -0.53
C SER A 213 14.80 -5.92 -1.54
N PRO A 214 15.00 -7.13 -2.08
CA PRO A 214 14.00 -7.76 -2.95
C PRO A 214 12.77 -8.19 -2.15
N GLY A 215 11.59 -8.02 -2.75
CA GLY A 215 10.30 -8.31 -2.13
C GLY A 215 9.80 -9.73 -2.30
N HIS A 216 10.71 -10.72 -2.41
CA HIS A 216 10.35 -12.12 -2.66
C HIS A 216 9.32 -12.67 -1.68
N ILE A 217 8.36 -13.43 -2.20
CA ILE A 217 7.35 -14.12 -1.39
C ILE A 217 7.95 -15.39 -0.83
N ARG A 218 7.67 -15.66 0.45
CA ARG A 218 8.20 -16.83 1.13
C ARG A 218 7.12 -17.56 1.90
N ALA A 219 7.21 -18.87 1.90
CA ALA A 219 6.33 -19.73 2.66
C ALA A 219 7.12 -20.48 3.73
N TYR A 220 6.55 -20.60 4.90
CA TYR A 220 7.15 -21.19 6.08
C TYR A 220 6.25 -22.27 6.65
N ASP A 221 6.84 -23.35 7.12
CA ASP A 221 6.16 -24.36 7.92
C ASP A 221 5.78 -23.79 9.29
N LEU A 222 4.55 -23.93 9.70
CA LEU A 222 4.07 -23.36 10.98
C LEU A 222 4.48 -24.14 12.22
N ASP A 223 4.85 -25.40 12.08
CA ASP A 223 5.34 -26.21 13.20
C ASP A 223 6.81 -25.85 13.53
N THR A 224 7.65 -25.69 12.48
CA THR A 224 9.10 -25.51 12.64
C THR A 224 9.60 -24.11 12.38
N GLY A 225 8.88 -23.33 11.56
CA GLY A 225 9.33 -22.03 11.05
C GLY A 225 10.33 -22.13 9.89
N ASP A 226 10.56 -23.31 9.34
CA ASP A 226 11.47 -23.51 8.23
C ASP A 226 10.89 -23.01 6.90
N LEU A 227 11.77 -22.55 6.00
CA LEU A 227 11.36 -22.15 4.67
C LEU A 227 10.92 -23.37 3.85
N VAL A 228 9.67 -23.36 3.35
CA VAL A 228 9.12 -24.38 2.45
C VAL A 228 9.41 -24.06 0.99
N TRP A 229 9.09 -22.83 0.57
CA TRP A 229 9.37 -22.36 -0.78
C TRP A 229 9.54 -20.82 -0.82
N ARG A 230 10.15 -20.35 -1.92
CA ARG A 230 10.31 -18.93 -2.24
C ARG A 230 9.93 -18.67 -3.69
N PHE A 231 9.15 -17.64 -3.95
CA PHE A 231 8.90 -17.09 -5.27
C PHE A 231 9.67 -15.78 -5.45
N ASN A 232 10.51 -15.72 -6.48
CA ASN A 232 11.31 -14.52 -6.76
C ASN A 232 10.48 -13.51 -7.55
N THR A 233 10.07 -12.43 -6.91
CA THR A 233 9.30 -11.33 -7.55
C THR A 233 10.17 -10.49 -8.51
N ILE A 234 11.48 -10.55 -8.33
CA ILE A 234 12.50 -10.12 -9.31
C ILE A 234 13.17 -11.39 -9.79
N PRO A 235 12.86 -11.88 -11.00
CA PRO A 235 13.30 -13.18 -11.49
C PRO A 235 14.81 -13.29 -11.63
N GLN A 236 15.32 -14.48 -11.38
CA GLN A 236 16.73 -14.84 -11.54
C GLN A 236 16.97 -15.52 -12.89
N PRO A 237 18.22 -15.67 -13.34
CA PRO A 237 18.54 -16.35 -14.60
C PRO A 237 17.86 -17.72 -14.73
N GLY A 238 17.11 -17.91 -15.82
CA GLY A 238 16.33 -19.12 -16.10
C GLY A 238 14.90 -19.13 -15.56
N GLU A 239 14.50 -18.13 -14.77
CA GLU A 239 13.12 -17.98 -14.32
C GLU A 239 12.31 -17.14 -15.34
N TYR A 240 11.02 -17.40 -15.42
CA TYR A 240 10.10 -16.64 -16.27
C TYR A 240 10.06 -15.15 -15.86
N GLY A 241 10.16 -14.25 -16.85
CA GLY A 241 10.18 -12.82 -16.64
C GLY A 241 11.57 -12.22 -16.44
N TYR A 242 12.64 -13.05 -16.38
CA TYR A 242 14.01 -12.53 -16.25
C TYR A 242 14.38 -11.56 -17.40
N GLU A 243 13.90 -11.84 -18.60
CA GLU A 243 14.11 -11.04 -19.81
C GLU A 243 13.43 -9.67 -19.78
N THR A 244 12.49 -9.44 -18.83
CA THR A 244 11.81 -8.16 -18.64
C THR A 244 12.63 -7.17 -17.81
N TRP A 245 13.83 -7.56 -17.40
CA TRP A 245 14.77 -6.78 -16.60
C TRP A 245 16.12 -6.67 -17.29
N PRO A 246 16.93 -5.66 -16.97
CA PRO A 246 18.35 -5.66 -17.34
C PRO A 246 19.05 -6.91 -16.78
N LYS A 247 20.05 -7.36 -17.50
CA LYS A 247 20.90 -8.46 -17.01
C LYS A 247 21.41 -8.16 -15.61
N ASP A 248 21.30 -9.16 -14.72
CA ASP A 248 21.77 -9.10 -13.33
C ASP A 248 21.00 -8.09 -12.42
N ALA A 249 19.87 -7.52 -12.84
CA ALA A 249 19.05 -6.60 -12.04
C ALA A 249 18.67 -7.20 -10.67
N TYR A 250 18.43 -8.49 -10.58
CA TYR A 250 18.14 -9.18 -9.32
C TYR A 250 19.24 -9.03 -8.24
N LYS A 251 20.45 -8.63 -8.62
CA LYS A 251 21.56 -8.39 -7.69
C LYS A 251 21.45 -7.04 -6.99
N TYR A 252 20.81 -6.05 -7.60
CA TYR A 252 20.81 -4.66 -7.12
C TYR A 252 19.43 -4.00 -7.05
N VAL A 253 18.46 -4.36 -7.89
CA VAL A 253 17.11 -3.80 -7.82
C VAL A 253 16.32 -4.48 -6.71
N GLY A 254 15.57 -3.72 -5.92
CA GLY A 254 14.65 -4.20 -4.90
C GLY A 254 13.19 -3.87 -5.22
N GLY A 255 12.34 -3.83 -4.19
CA GLY A 255 10.91 -3.61 -4.37
C GLY A 255 10.19 -4.85 -4.90
N ALA A 256 9.17 -4.66 -5.73
CA ALA A 256 8.27 -5.70 -6.22
C ALA A 256 7.72 -6.57 -5.08
N ASN A 257 7.46 -5.97 -3.94
CA ASN A 257 7.10 -6.62 -2.69
C ASN A 257 5.59 -6.62 -2.46
N SER A 258 5.08 -7.63 -1.75
CA SER A 258 3.70 -7.68 -1.30
C SER A 258 3.59 -7.16 0.13
N TRP A 259 3.29 -5.88 0.29
CA TRP A 259 3.11 -5.22 1.58
C TRP A 259 1.64 -5.11 2.00
N ALA A 260 0.75 -5.23 1.04
CA ALA A 260 -0.68 -5.02 1.21
C ALA A 260 -1.42 -6.22 1.82
N GLY A 261 -0.77 -7.38 1.86
CA GLY A 261 -1.40 -8.65 2.22
C GLY A 261 -1.82 -9.44 0.99
N MET A 262 -2.46 -10.59 1.21
CA MET A 262 -2.79 -11.53 0.15
C MET A 262 -4.10 -12.27 0.46
N THR A 263 -4.61 -12.98 -0.53
CA THR A 263 -5.90 -13.67 -0.49
C THR A 263 -5.73 -15.13 -0.86
N LEU A 264 -6.46 -16.02 -0.21
CA LEU A 264 -6.35 -17.47 -0.43
C LEU A 264 -7.69 -18.07 -0.81
N ASP A 265 -7.72 -18.82 -1.91
CA ASP A 265 -8.79 -19.73 -2.24
C ASP A 265 -8.48 -21.11 -1.62
N GLU A 266 -9.06 -21.40 -0.47
CA GLU A 266 -8.83 -22.67 0.24
C GLU A 266 -9.32 -23.90 -0.54
N GLU A 267 -10.34 -23.76 -1.38
CA GLU A 267 -10.89 -24.85 -2.17
C GLU A 267 -9.88 -25.34 -3.22
N THR A 268 -9.21 -24.40 -3.87
CA THR A 268 -8.27 -24.69 -4.95
C THR A 268 -6.81 -24.69 -4.52
N GLY A 269 -6.49 -24.14 -3.34
CA GLY A 269 -5.13 -23.95 -2.87
C GLY A 269 -4.37 -22.89 -3.66
N ILE A 270 -5.07 -21.89 -4.23
CA ILE A 270 -4.46 -20.81 -4.98
C ILE A 270 -4.35 -19.58 -4.08
N VAL A 271 -3.14 -19.03 -3.95
CA VAL A 271 -2.90 -17.74 -3.28
C VAL A 271 -2.73 -16.64 -4.32
N TYR A 272 -3.41 -15.51 -4.11
CA TYR A 272 -3.39 -14.32 -4.96
C TYR A 272 -2.62 -13.22 -4.25
N ILE A 273 -1.53 -12.78 -4.86
CA ILE A 273 -0.51 -11.95 -4.24
C ILE A 273 -0.37 -10.66 -5.05
N PRO A 274 -0.84 -9.53 -4.52
CA PRO A 274 -0.60 -8.23 -5.12
C PRO A 274 0.83 -7.77 -4.80
N THR A 275 1.56 -7.25 -5.79
CA THR A 275 2.89 -6.68 -5.62
C THR A 275 2.92 -5.18 -5.90
N GLY A 276 3.85 -4.51 -5.27
CA GLY A 276 4.12 -3.09 -5.47
C GLY A 276 5.21 -2.85 -6.51
N SER A 277 5.64 -1.61 -6.57
CA SER A 277 6.60 -1.09 -7.54
C SER A 277 8.00 -1.67 -7.35
N ALA A 278 8.80 -1.62 -8.40
CA ALA A 278 10.23 -1.90 -8.32
C ALA A 278 10.97 -0.65 -7.84
N SER A 279 11.97 -0.81 -6.98
CA SER A 279 12.77 0.32 -6.49
C SER A 279 13.87 0.70 -7.49
N TYR A 280 14.20 1.93 -7.71
CA TYR A 280 13.61 3.12 -7.13
C TYR A 280 12.28 3.45 -7.83
N ASP A 281 11.25 3.79 -7.07
CA ASP A 281 9.86 3.82 -7.54
C ASP A 281 9.57 4.92 -8.57
N PHE A 282 10.41 5.97 -8.61
CA PHE A 282 10.14 7.19 -9.38
C PHE A 282 11.12 7.46 -10.51
N TRP A 283 12.08 6.56 -10.74
CA TRP A 283 12.99 6.57 -11.88
C TRP A 283 13.46 5.17 -12.21
N GLY A 284 13.34 4.80 -13.49
CA GLY A 284 13.52 3.43 -13.95
C GLY A 284 14.74 3.19 -14.83
N GLY A 285 15.65 4.16 -15.01
CA GLY A 285 16.76 4.03 -15.96
C GLY A 285 17.74 2.91 -15.69
N ASN A 286 17.89 2.48 -14.42
CA ASN A 286 18.70 1.33 -14.01
C ASN A 286 17.95 -0.02 -14.06
N ARG A 287 16.65 -0.01 -14.36
CA ARG A 287 15.78 -1.19 -14.41
C ARG A 287 14.92 -1.25 -15.66
N LYS A 288 15.49 -0.83 -16.81
CA LYS A 288 14.80 -0.81 -18.11
C LYS A 288 14.09 -2.12 -18.40
N GLY A 289 12.95 -2.07 -19.08
CA GLY A 289 12.09 -3.20 -19.40
C GLY A 289 10.76 -3.16 -18.65
N GLU A 290 9.94 -4.17 -18.83
CA GLU A 290 8.58 -4.27 -18.27
C GLU A 290 8.55 -4.45 -16.75
N ASN A 291 9.60 -5.06 -16.17
CA ASN A 291 9.83 -5.31 -14.75
C ASN A 291 8.82 -6.31 -14.10
N LEU A 292 8.61 -7.47 -14.72
CA LEU A 292 7.84 -8.55 -14.07
C LEU A 292 8.61 -9.09 -12.84
N PHE A 293 8.01 -9.23 -11.65
CA PHE A 293 6.59 -9.16 -11.30
C PHE A 293 6.26 -7.94 -10.43
N ALA A 294 6.82 -6.77 -10.70
CA ALA A 294 6.35 -5.55 -10.07
C ALA A 294 4.93 -5.21 -10.51
N ASN A 295 4.16 -4.52 -9.66
CA ASN A 295 2.79 -4.02 -9.92
C ASN A 295 1.86 -5.10 -10.51
N SER A 296 1.96 -6.32 -10.00
CA SER A 296 1.29 -7.50 -10.56
C SER A 296 0.39 -8.19 -9.53
N LEU A 297 -0.71 -8.76 -10.00
CA LEU A 297 -1.41 -9.79 -9.26
C LEU A 297 -0.89 -11.15 -9.72
N ILE A 298 -0.34 -11.93 -8.79
CA ILE A 298 0.30 -13.21 -9.07
C ILE A 298 -0.53 -14.31 -8.40
N ALA A 299 -0.97 -15.31 -9.16
CA ALA A 299 -1.61 -16.51 -8.63
C ALA A 299 -0.58 -17.64 -8.52
N LEU A 300 -0.35 -18.12 -7.31
CA LEU A 300 0.57 -19.22 -7.02
C LEU A 300 -0.17 -20.42 -6.43
N ASP A 301 0.34 -21.63 -6.70
CA ASP A 301 -0.01 -22.81 -5.92
C ASP A 301 0.56 -22.66 -4.51
N ALA A 302 -0.32 -22.62 -3.52
CA ALA A 302 0.05 -22.42 -2.12
C ALA A 302 0.94 -23.53 -1.53
N ASN A 303 0.91 -24.76 -2.11
CA ASN A 303 1.75 -25.87 -1.63
C ASN A 303 3.23 -25.72 -2.01
N ASN A 304 3.55 -25.13 -3.18
CA ASN A 304 4.88 -25.19 -3.75
C ASN A 304 5.41 -23.88 -4.35
N GLY A 305 4.57 -22.81 -4.39
CA GLY A 305 4.93 -21.50 -4.92
C GLY A 305 5.01 -21.42 -6.45
N ASN A 306 4.56 -22.46 -7.17
CA ASN A 306 4.55 -22.42 -8.63
C ASN A 306 3.54 -21.41 -9.15
N ARG A 307 3.98 -20.54 -10.09
CA ARG A 307 3.11 -19.55 -10.73
C ARG A 307 2.12 -20.24 -11.68
N LEU A 308 0.84 -19.98 -11.45
CA LEU A 308 -0.26 -20.43 -12.31
C LEU A 308 -0.55 -19.40 -13.39
N TRP A 309 -0.75 -18.16 -12.99
CA TRP A 309 -0.92 -17.01 -13.88
C TRP A 309 -0.52 -15.71 -13.17
N HIS A 310 -0.42 -14.63 -13.92
CA HIS A 310 -0.25 -13.26 -13.40
C HIS A 310 -0.86 -12.25 -14.36
N PHE A 311 -1.06 -11.04 -13.87
CA PHE A 311 -1.38 -9.87 -14.65
C PHE A 311 -0.64 -8.67 -14.08
N GLN A 312 0.05 -7.89 -14.92
CA GLN A 312 0.72 -6.67 -14.53
C GLN A 312 -0.19 -5.46 -14.79
N PHE A 313 -0.40 -4.62 -13.79
CA PHE A 313 -1.33 -3.48 -13.83
C PHE A 313 -0.66 -2.19 -14.28
N VAL A 314 0.64 -2.09 -14.05
CA VAL A 314 1.46 -0.96 -14.50
C VAL A 314 2.78 -1.52 -14.99
N HIS A 315 3.06 -1.30 -16.27
CA HIS A 315 4.33 -1.67 -16.88
C HIS A 315 5.37 -0.60 -16.54
N HIS A 316 6.56 -1.03 -16.10
CA HIS A 316 7.68 -0.14 -15.81
C HIS A 316 7.23 1.08 -14.97
N ASP A 317 6.71 0.82 -13.77
CA ASP A 317 6.12 1.86 -12.93
C ASP A 317 7.14 2.93 -12.53
N LEU A 318 6.76 4.21 -12.71
CA LEU A 318 7.52 5.40 -12.37
C LEU A 318 6.74 6.32 -11.42
N TRP A 319 5.59 5.85 -10.87
CA TRP A 319 4.60 6.69 -10.18
C TRP A 319 4.14 6.12 -8.83
N ASP A 320 4.81 5.07 -8.33
CA ASP A 320 4.43 4.37 -7.09
C ASP A 320 2.96 3.88 -7.16
N ARG A 321 2.62 3.18 -8.26
CA ARG A 321 1.28 2.61 -8.49
C ARG A 321 1.16 1.18 -7.96
N ASP A 322 1.59 0.96 -6.74
CA ASP A 322 1.43 -0.29 -6.02
C ASP A 322 0.01 -0.83 -6.08
N LEU A 323 -0.12 -2.16 -5.98
CA LEU A 323 -1.40 -2.76 -5.62
C LEU A 323 -1.57 -2.65 -4.10
N PRO A 324 -2.46 -1.77 -3.61
CA PRO A 324 -2.41 -1.31 -2.21
C PRO A 324 -3.12 -2.23 -1.23
N ALA A 325 -3.93 -3.18 -1.73
CA ALA A 325 -4.82 -4.02 -0.93
C ALA A 325 -4.80 -5.48 -1.40
N PRO A 326 -5.09 -6.45 -0.53
CA PRO A 326 -5.33 -7.81 -0.96
C PRO A 326 -6.57 -7.84 -1.86
N PRO A 327 -6.59 -8.68 -2.92
CA PRO A 327 -7.77 -8.80 -3.78
C PRO A 327 -8.94 -9.48 -3.06
N ASN A 328 -10.15 -9.22 -3.50
CA ASN A 328 -11.34 -9.90 -3.00
C ASN A 328 -11.67 -11.11 -3.88
N LEU A 329 -11.87 -12.30 -3.28
CA LEU A 329 -12.51 -13.39 -4.00
C LEU A 329 -14.01 -13.12 -4.05
N VAL A 330 -14.54 -13.11 -5.25
CA VAL A 330 -15.92 -12.74 -5.50
C VAL A 330 -16.64 -13.82 -6.34
N ASN A 331 -17.93 -13.97 -6.11
CA ASN A 331 -18.81 -14.75 -6.95
C ASN A 331 -19.80 -13.80 -7.60
N ILE A 332 -19.77 -13.70 -8.90
CA ILE A 332 -20.56 -12.76 -9.66
C ILE A 332 -21.42 -13.47 -10.68
N ASN A 333 -22.57 -12.90 -10.98
CA ASN A 333 -23.51 -13.44 -11.96
C ASN A 333 -23.48 -12.59 -13.23
N ILE A 334 -22.89 -13.13 -14.29
CA ILE A 334 -22.88 -12.49 -15.60
C ILE A 334 -23.85 -13.23 -16.52
N GLU A 335 -24.91 -12.56 -16.92
CA GLU A 335 -25.93 -13.11 -17.83
C GLU A 335 -26.50 -14.47 -17.37
N GLY A 336 -26.73 -14.62 -16.07
CA GLY A 336 -27.28 -15.86 -15.48
C GLY A 336 -26.24 -16.95 -15.19
N LYS A 337 -24.95 -16.70 -15.51
CA LYS A 337 -23.85 -17.62 -15.23
C LYS A 337 -23.05 -17.16 -14.01
N LEU A 338 -22.94 -18.03 -13.02
CA LEU A 338 -22.08 -17.80 -11.85
C LEU A 338 -20.61 -17.95 -12.24
N ILE A 339 -19.82 -16.91 -11.97
CA ILE A 339 -18.38 -16.87 -12.24
C ILE A 339 -17.63 -16.70 -10.93
N LYS A 340 -16.67 -17.60 -10.67
CA LYS A 340 -15.69 -17.49 -9.59
C LYS A 340 -14.59 -16.54 -10.03
N ALA A 341 -14.55 -15.35 -9.46
CA ALA A 341 -13.63 -14.30 -9.87
C ALA A 341 -12.74 -13.79 -8.72
N VAL A 342 -11.70 -13.07 -9.06
CA VAL A 342 -10.88 -12.27 -8.16
C VAL A 342 -10.92 -10.83 -8.64
N ALA A 343 -11.25 -9.91 -7.72
CA ALA A 343 -11.34 -8.47 -7.98
C ALA A 343 -10.19 -7.75 -7.27
N GLN A 344 -9.44 -6.92 -8.01
CA GLN A 344 -8.33 -6.12 -7.51
C GLN A 344 -8.63 -4.64 -7.66
N VAL A 345 -8.64 -3.90 -6.55
CA VAL A 345 -8.67 -2.44 -6.53
C VAL A 345 -7.25 -1.89 -6.59
N THR A 346 -7.06 -0.71 -7.18
CA THR A 346 -5.73 -0.16 -7.48
C THR A 346 -5.55 1.27 -6.97
N LYS A 347 -4.31 1.69 -6.71
CA LYS A 347 -3.95 3.11 -6.50
C LYS A 347 -4.38 4.00 -7.68
N SER A 348 -4.42 3.43 -8.88
CA SER A 348 -4.91 4.12 -10.07
C SER A 348 -6.41 4.40 -10.07
N GLY A 349 -7.16 3.94 -9.06
CA GLY A 349 -8.60 4.18 -8.96
C GLY A 349 -9.46 3.29 -9.85
N HIS A 350 -8.96 2.13 -10.24
CA HIS A 350 -9.64 1.15 -11.08
C HIS A 350 -9.91 -0.17 -10.35
N VAL A 351 -10.92 -0.91 -10.82
CA VAL A 351 -11.17 -2.31 -10.43
C VAL A 351 -10.95 -3.20 -11.64
N PHE A 352 -10.10 -4.20 -11.47
CA PHE A 352 -9.90 -5.27 -12.44
C PHE A 352 -10.50 -6.56 -11.91
N VAL A 353 -11.13 -7.34 -12.78
CA VAL A 353 -11.82 -8.58 -12.40
C VAL A 353 -11.37 -9.70 -13.32
N PHE A 354 -10.89 -10.79 -12.74
CA PHE A 354 -10.34 -11.93 -13.46
C PHE A 354 -11.07 -13.22 -13.09
N ASP A 355 -11.15 -14.15 -14.01
CA ASP A 355 -11.45 -15.54 -13.70
C ASP A 355 -10.38 -16.07 -12.73
N ARG A 356 -10.81 -16.56 -11.60
CA ARG A 356 -9.96 -16.95 -10.47
C ARG A 356 -8.91 -18.01 -10.83
N LYS A 357 -9.31 -18.97 -11.71
CA LYS A 357 -8.47 -20.10 -12.08
C LYS A 357 -7.52 -19.78 -13.23
N THR A 358 -7.97 -19.01 -14.21
CA THR A 358 -7.25 -18.82 -15.48
C THR A 358 -6.54 -17.48 -15.59
N GLY A 359 -6.93 -16.48 -14.80
CA GLY A 359 -6.46 -15.10 -14.93
C GLY A 359 -7.04 -14.34 -16.12
N ASN A 360 -7.99 -14.92 -16.85
CA ASN A 360 -8.67 -14.23 -17.95
C ASN A 360 -9.52 -13.08 -17.42
N HIS A 361 -9.48 -11.95 -18.10
CA HIS A 361 -10.31 -10.80 -17.77
C HIS A 361 -11.78 -11.11 -17.90
N ILE A 362 -12.58 -10.79 -16.89
CA ILE A 362 -14.04 -10.87 -16.95
C ILE A 362 -14.61 -9.66 -17.70
N PHE A 363 -14.04 -8.48 -17.47
CA PHE A 363 -14.36 -7.25 -18.19
C PHE A 363 -13.19 -6.83 -19.07
N PRO A 364 -13.45 -6.23 -20.25
CA PRO A 364 -12.38 -5.88 -21.19
C PRO A 364 -11.35 -4.93 -20.61
N VAL A 365 -10.08 -5.23 -20.84
CA VAL A 365 -8.91 -4.39 -20.56
C VAL A 365 -8.21 -4.10 -21.88
N LYS A 366 -7.72 -2.87 -22.08
CA LYS A 366 -7.00 -2.44 -23.28
C LYS A 366 -5.75 -1.67 -22.91
N GLU A 367 -4.75 -1.79 -23.75
CA GLU A 367 -3.54 -0.98 -23.69
C GLU A 367 -3.80 0.43 -24.25
N PHE A 368 -3.44 1.45 -23.47
CA PHE A 368 -3.52 2.85 -23.87
C PHE A 368 -2.13 3.46 -23.95
N PRO A 369 -1.84 4.30 -24.98
CA PRO A 369 -0.54 4.93 -25.11
C PRO A 369 -0.34 6.05 -24.09
N PHE A 370 0.89 6.17 -23.56
CA PHE A 370 1.31 7.22 -22.64
C PHE A 370 2.63 7.87 -23.11
N PRO A 371 2.91 9.12 -22.67
CA PRO A 371 4.09 9.86 -23.08
C PRO A 371 5.39 9.17 -22.68
N LYS A 372 6.44 9.38 -23.48
CA LYS A 372 7.80 8.97 -23.11
C LYS A 372 8.36 9.89 -22.02
N SER A 373 9.20 9.35 -21.14
CA SER A 373 10.01 10.15 -20.25
C SER A 373 11.05 10.96 -21.01
N GLU A 374 11.26 12.20 -20.56
CA GLU A 374 12.31 13.10 -21.06
C GLU A 374 13.54 13.09 -20.14
N LEU A 375 13.51 12.35 -19.03
CA LEU A 375 14.62 12.22 -18.10
C LEU A 375 15.75 11.40 -18.74
N GLU A 376 16.98 11.81 -18.51
CA GLU A 376 18.16 11.13 -19.05
C GLU A 376 18.20 9.67 -18.58
N ASP A 377 18.49 8.77 -19.53
CA ASP A 377 18.59 7.32 -19.36
C ASP A 377 17.29 6.60 -18.95
N GLU A 378 16.17 7.31 -18.74
CA GLU A 378 14.88 6.70 -18.45
C GLU A 378 14.11 6.33 -19.72
N GLU A 379 13.44 5.20 -19.68
CA GLU A 379 12.56 4.72 -20.74
C GLU A 379 11.22 4.34 -20.13
N SER A 380 10.21 5.22 -20.22
CA SER A 380 8.85 4.85 -19.82
C SER A 380 8.28 3.80 -20.75
N TRP A 381 7.44 2.90 -20.23
CA TRP A 381 6.73 1.92 -21.07
C TRP A 381 5.71 2.63 -21.95
N PRO A 382 5.58 2.25 -23.24
CA PRO A 382 4.78 3.03 -24.19
C PRO A 382 3.28 2.96 -23.97
N THR A 383 2.78 1.94 -23.27
CA THR A 383 1.36 1.74 -23.01
C THR A 383 1.11 1.28 -21.55
N GLN A 384 -0.12 1.46 -21.08
CA GLN A 384 -0.57 0.92 -19.78
C GLN A 384 -1.95 0.29 -19.95
N PRO A 385 -2.23 -0.84 -19.28
CA PRO A 385 -3.52 -1.54 -19.34
C PRO A 385 -4.57 -0.85 -18.49
N LEU A 386 -5.71 -0.52 -19.06
CA LEU A 386 -6.85 0.07 -18.34
C LEU A 386 -8.15 -0.70 -18.61
N PRO A 387 -9.01 -0.87 -17.59
CA PRO A 387 -10.37 -1.42 -17.78
C PRO A 387 -11.21 -0.48 -18.64
N THR A 388 -12.03 -1.03 -19.52
CA THR A 388 -12.87 -0.22 -20.41
C THR A 388 -14.35 -0.37 -20.16
N LYS A 389 -14.76 -1.27 -19.24
CA LYS A 389 -16.17 -1.50 -18.89
C LYS A 389 -16.50 -0.90 -17.52
N ILE A 390 -15.75 -1.23 -16.48
CA ILE A 390 -15.94 -0.63 -15.15
C ILE A 390 -15.29 0.76 -15.19
N PRO A 391 -16.03 1.85 -14.96
CA PRO A 391 -15.43 3.18 -14.88
C PRO A 391 -14.46 3.27 -13.69
N PRO A 392 -13.47 4.16 -13.73
CA PRO A 392 -12.64 4.44 -12.56
C PRO A 392 -13.49 5.00 -11.40
N PHE A 393 -13.22 4.55 -10.19
CA PHE A 393 -13.89 5.04 -8.98
C PHE A 393 -13.21 6.28 -8.37
N ALA A 394 -12.05 6.67 -8.89
CA ALA A 394 -11.37 7.93 -8.61
C ALA A 394 -11.19 8.74 -9.90
N ARG A 395 -11.23 10.06 -9.81
CA ARG A 395 -10.98 10.95 -10.95
C ARG A 395 -9.56 10.74 -11.49
N GLN A 396 -9.41 10.76 -12.80
CA GLN A 396 -8.15 10.41 -13.48
C GLN A 396 -7.33 11.62 -13.92
N GLU A 397 -7.93 12.78 -13.95
CA GLU A 397 -7.32 14.03 -14.40
C GLU A 397 -7.67 15.17 -13.44
N PHE A 398 -6.77 16.14 -13.30
CA PHE A 398 -7.03 17.41 -12.64
C PHE A 398 -6.92 18.51 -13.67
N THR A 399 -8.06 18.98 -14.16
CA THR A 399 -8.17 20.02 -15.17
C THR A 399 -8.42 21.39 -14.56
N LYS A 400 -8.29 22.48 -15.35
CA LYS A 400 -8.42 23.86 -14.89
C LYS A 400 -9.82 24.18 -14.31
N ASP A 401 -10.87 23.58 -14.83
CA ASP A 401 -12.25 23.73 -14.36
C ASP A 401 -12.53 22.98 -13.06
N MET A 402 -11.63 22.07 -12.68
CA MET A 402 -11.66 21.34 -11.41
C MET A 402 -10.91 22.05 -10.29
N ILE A 403 -10.33 23.22 -10.52
CA ILE A 403 -9.66 24.00 -9.46
C ILE A 403 -10.69 24.37 -8.40
N ASN A 404 -10.33 24.18 -7.11
CA ASN A 404 -11.16 24.53 -5.97
C ASN A 404 -11.46 26.03 -5.97
N ASP A 405 -12.73 26.37 -6.08
CA ASP A 405 -13.25 27.74 -6.13
C ASP A 405 -14.02 28.14 -4.87
N MET A 406 -14.01 27.34 -3.82
CA MET A 406 -14.62 27.67 -2.52
C MET A 406 -13.98 28.93 -1.92
N PHE A 407 -12.67 29.09 -2.09
CA PHE A 407 -11.87 30.23 -1.67
C PHE A 407 -11.00 30.73 -2.83
N PRO A 408 -11.57 31.48 -3.81
CA PRO A 408 -10.91 31.75 -5.09
C PRO A 408 -9.63 32.62 -5.00
N ASN A 409 -9.44 33.33 -3.89
CA ASN A 409 -8.25 34.14 -3.63
C ASN A 409 -7.24 33.44 -2.69
N SER A 410 -7.52 32.22 -2.29
CA SER A 410 -6.66 31.44 -1.40
C SER A 410 -5.30 31.18 -2.04
N LYS A 411 -4.23 31.35 -1.26
CA LYS A 411 -2.87 31.15 -1.71
C LYS A 411 -2.52 29.67 -1.71
N ALA A 412 -1.68 29.26 -2.65
CA ALA A 412 -1.21 27.89 -2.72
C ALA A 412 -0.15 27.61 -1.64
N LEU A 413 -0.22 26.43 -1.04
CA LEU A 413 0.90 25.84 -0.32
C LEU A 413 1.85 25.21 -1.33
N LEU A 414 3.06 25.77 -1.46
CA LEU A 414 4.07 25.30 -2.44
C LEU A 414 5.08 24.30 -1.87
N ALA A 415 5.08 24.12 -0.59
CA ALA A 415 6.01 23.20 0.05
C ALA A 415 5.34 22.55 1.25
N TRP A 416 5.04 21.29 1.10
CA TRP A 416 4.92 20.41 2.23
C TRP A 416 6.30 19.81 2.53
N THR A 417 7.12 20.56 3.26
CA THR A 417 8.19 19.95 4.04
C THR A 417 7.76 20.06 5.49
N PRO A 418 7.52 18.96 6.18
CA PRO A 418 6.97 18.96 7.54
C PRO A 418 7.76 19.75 8.59
N ASN A 419 8.90 20.33 8.25
CA ASN A 419 9.70 21.22 9.11
C ASN A 419 10.02 22.57 8.47
N GLN A 420 9.69 22.79 7.21
CA GLN A 420 9.62 24.14 6.73
C GLN A 420 8.26 24.66 7.17
N LYS A 421 8.24 25.74 7.94
CA LYS A 421 7.06 26.57 8.10
C LYS A 421 6.45 26.68 6.72
N GLU A 422 5.19 26.21 6.61
CA GLU A 422 4.40 26.21 5.41
C GLU A 422 4.67 27.47 4.62
N LYS A 423 5.35 27.32 3.48
CA LYS A 423 5.69 28.46 2.66
C LYS A 423 4.49 28.74 1.79
N VAL A 424 3.55 29.48 2.35
CA VAL A 424 2.43 30.01 1.58
C VAL A 424 3.01 30.82 0.43
N SER A 425 2.61 30.48 -0.77
CA SER A 425 2.95 31.24 -1.97
C SER A 425 2.32 32.63 -1.90
N ASP A 426 2.90 33.59 -2.59
CA ASP A 426 2.25 34.86 -2.93
C ASP A 426 1.21 34.72 -4.06
N LYS A 427 1.16 33.55 -4.72
CA LYS A 427 0.28 33.22 -5.82
C LYS A 427 -0.92 32.38 -5.35
N THR A 428 -2.04 32.58 -6.02
CA THR A 428 -3.25 31.78 -5.82
C THR A 428 -3.11 30.36 -6.36
N ILE A 429 -4.00 29.43 -5.95
CA ILE A 429 -4.08 28.07 -6.50
C ILE A 429 -4.12 28.10 -8.03
N LYS A 430 -4.95 28.97 -8.62
CA LYS A 430 -5.11 29.08 -10.07
C LYS A 430 -3.82 29.52 -10.76
N GLU A 431 -3.14 30.55 -10.23
CA GLU A 431 -1.88 31.05 -10.78
C GLU A 431 -0.76 30.01 -10.68
N VAL A 432 -0.74 29.22 -9.60
CA VAL A 432 0.22 28.10 -9.46
C VAL A 432 -0.12 26.97 -10.42
N PHE A 433 -1.41 26.56 -10.52
CA PHE A 433 -1.85 25.51 -11.43
C PHE A 433 -1.41 25.78 -12.88
N GLU A 434 -1.50 27.04 -13.35
CA GLU A 434 -1.08 27.43 -14.71
C GLU A 434 0.43 27.23 -14.98
N THR A 435 1.23 27.08 -13.93
CA THR A 435 2.67 26.76 -14.04
C THR A 435 2.97 25.27 -13.98
N LEU A 436 1.98 24.44 -13.65
CA LEU A 436 2.14 23.00 -13.47
C LEU A 436 1.82 22.24 -14.78
N ASN A 437 2.35 21.03 -14.85
CA ASN A 437 2.00 20.06 -15.86
C ASN A 437 0.96 19.09 -15.30
N SER A 438 -0.23 19.05 -15.88
CA SER A 438 -1.33 18.18 -15.45
C SER A 438 -1.87 17.43 -16.66
N GLN A 439 -1.42 16.18 -16.84
CA GLN A 439 -1.72 15.35 -18.02
C GLN A 439 -2.16 13.92 -17.64
N GLY A 440 -2.86 13.78 -16.52
CA GLY A 440 -3.30 12.48 -16.02
C GLY A 440 -2.22 11.75 -15.20
N GLN A 441 -2.54 10.50 -14.81
CA GLN A 441 -1.77 9.80 -13.78
C GLN A 441 -0.46 9.15 -14.26
N PHE A 442 -0.32 8.85 -15.55
CA PHE A 442 0.86 8.18 -16.12
C PHE A 442 1.73 9.14 -16.96
N HIS A 443 1.72 10.41 -16.58
CA HIS A 443 2.63 11.38 -17.17
C HIS A 443 3.99 11.32 -16.45
N PRO A 444 5.11 11.10 -17.17
CA PRO A 444 6.42 11.01 -16.55
C PRO A 444 6.82 12.29 -15.82
N HIS A 445 7.70 12.15 -14.83
CA HIS A 445 8.28 13.30 -14.11
C HIS A 445 9.16 14.14 -15.05
N SER A 446 9.30 15.43 -14.75
CA SER A 446 10.06 16.38 -15.55
C SER A 446 11.04 17.17 -14.70
N GLU A 447 12.20 17.54 -15.26
CA GLU A 447 13.16 18.48 -14.67
C GLU A 447 12.73 19.94 -14.83
N GLU A 448 12.03 20.24 -15.93
CA GLU A 448 11.74 21.62 -16.33
C GLU A 448 10.48 22.14 -15.66
N LYS A 449 9.47 21.30 -15.50
CA LYS A 449 8.15 21.71 -15.02
C LYS A 449 7.62 20.77 -13.96
N ARG A 450 7.14 21.34 -12.86
CA ARG A 450 6.46 20.56 -11.81
C ARG A 450 5.25 19.86 -12.40
N SER A 451 5.07 18.60 -12.04
CA SER A 451 3.97 17.76 -12.51
C SER A 451 2.96 17.47 -11.41
N ILE A 452 1.68 17.46 -11.77
CA ILE A 452 0.60 16.99 -10.91
C ILE A 452 0.41 15.50 -11.14
N THR A 453 0.47 14.72 -10.07
CA THR A 453 0.05 13.31 -10.03
C THR A 453 -1.36 13.24 -9.45
N PHE A 454 -2.33 12.69 -10.21
CA PHE A 454 -3.73 12.60 -9.78
C PHE A 454 -4.43 11.37 -10.38
N PRO A 455 -5.02 10.46 -9.55
CA PRO A 455 -4.95 10.48 -8.08
C PRO A 455 -3.50 10.53 -7.59
N GLY A 456 -3.29 11.07 -6.40
CA GLY A 456 -1.94 11.27 -5.85
C GLY A 456 -1.26 9.98 -5.36
N LEU A 457 -0.23 10.12 -4.55
CA LEU A 457 0.52 8.97 -3.99
C LEU A 457 -0.30 8.18 -2.97
N ASP A 458 -1.26 8.85 -2.31
CA ASP A 458 -2.23 8.18 -1.45
C ASP A 458 -3.12 7.20 -2.24
N GLY A 459 -3.10 7.30 -3.58
CA GLY A 459 -3.86 6.44 -4.47
C GLY A 459 -5.35 6.73 -4.52
N GLY A 460 -6.05 6.07 -5.44
CA GLY A 460 -7.50 5.96 -5.44
C GLY A 460 -7.95 5.01 -4.33
N ALA A 461 -7.51 3.74 -4.35
CA ALA A 461 -7.66 2.83 -3.22
C ALA A 461 -6.39 2.78 -2.36
N GLU A 462 -6.58 2.36 -1.11
CA GLU A 462 -5.54 2.24 -0.10
C GLU A 462 -5.57 0.87 0.60
N TRP A 463 -4.66 0.65 1.57
CA TRP A 463 -4.45 -0.63 2.25
C TRP A 463 -5.69 -1.18 2.98
N GLY A 464 -6.68 -0.35 3.26
CA GLY A 464 -7.95 -0.78 3.82
C GLY A 464 -8.74 -1.71 2.90
N GLY A 465 -8.49 -1.64 1.59
CA GLY A 465 -9.09 -2.52 0.60
C GLY A 465 -10.57 -2.26 0.35
N ALA A 466 -11.24 -3.26 -0.22
CA ALA A 466 -12.65 -3.19 -0.55
C ALA A 466 -13.45 -4.30 0.14
N ALA A 467 -14.74 -4.05 0.37
CA ALA A 467 -15.65 -5.02 0.93
C ALA A 467 -16.62 -5.54 -0.15
N PHE A 468 -16.85 -6.85 -0.18
CA PHE A 468 -17.73 -7.51 -1.14
C PHE A 468 -18.97 -8.07 -0.47
N ASP A 469 -20.15 -7.69 -0.95
CA ASP A 469 -21.41 -8.28 -0.52
C ASP A 469 -21.73 -9.53 -1.37
N PRO A 470 -21.64 -10.74 -0.81
CA PRO A 470 -21.91 -11.96 -1.54
C PRO A 470 -23.38 -12.11 -1.93
N ASN A 471 -24.31 -11.36 -1.33
CA ASN A 471 -25.72 -11.43 -1.66
C ASN A 471 -26.11 -10.62 -2.89
N SER A 472 -25.48 -9.44 -3.06
CA SER A 472 -25.79 -8.55 -4.19
C SER A 472 -24.76 -8.63 -5.33
N GLY A 473 -23.54 -9.10 -5.04
CA GLY A 473 -22.42 -9.04 -5.98
C GLY A 473 -21.82 -7.65 -6.12
N TRP A 474 -22.04 -6.78 -5.12
CA TRP A 474 -21.52 -5.42 -5.10
C TRP A 474 -20.21 -5.33 -4.31
N LEU A 475 -19.29 -4.56 -4.86
CA LEU A 475 -18.03 -4.21 -4.24
C LEU A 475 -18.08 -2.77 -3.73
N TYR A 476 -17.66 -2.56 -2.48
CA TYR A 476 -17.61 -1.24 -1.86
C TYR A 476 -16.15 -0.86 -1.61
N VAL A 477 -15.76 0.31 -2.12
CA VAL A 477 -14.39 0.82 -1.98
C VAL A 477 -14.40 2.30 -1.68
N ASN A 478 -13.62 2.70 -0.68
CA ASN A 478 -13.35 4.12 -0.42
C ASN A 478 -12.17 4.60 -1.28
N SER A 479 -12.15 5.89 -1.55
CA SER A 479 -11.19 6.49 -2.48
C SER A 479 -10.70 7.84 -2.00
N ASN A 480 -9.43 8.13 -2.26
CA ASN A 480 -8.82 9.44 -2.11
C ASN A 480 -8.81 10.21 -3.43
N GLU A 481 -9.03 11.50 -3.34
CA GLU A 481 -9.10 12.45 -4.46
C GLU A 481 -8.11 13.62 -4.21
N MET A 482 -6.87 13.27 -3.84
CA MET A 482 -5.85 14.22 -3.41
C MET A 482 -4.78 14.41 -4.49
N PRO A 483 -4.59 15.63 -5.04
CA PRO A 483 -3.52 15.88 -6.00
C PRO A 483 -2.17 16.08 -5.30
N TRP A 484 -1.11 15.52 -5.89
CA TRP A 484 0.26 15.71 -5.46
C TRP A 484 1.09 16.43 -6.52
N VAL A 485 2.10 17.18 -6.09
CA VAL A 485 3.01 17.90 -6.99
C VAL A 485 4.42 17.38 -6.82
N SER A 486 5.08 17.09 -7.94
CA SER A 486 6.45 16.58 -7.98
C SER A 486 7.32 17.33 -8.98
N ILE A 487 8.63 17.22 -8.82
CA ILE A 487 9.64 17.62 -9.80
C ILE A 487 10.81 16.62 -9.75
N ALA A 488 11.36 16.31 -10.91
CA ALA A 488 12.63 15.60 -10.99
C ALA A 488 13.79 16.58 -10.79
N ASN A 489 14.64 16.32 -9.83
CA ASN A 489 15.87 17.07 -9.66
C ASN A 489 17.04 16.16 -9.99
N LYS A 490 17.78 16.56 -11.02
CA LYS A 490 19.02 15.89 -11.35
C LYS A 490 20.04 16.19 -10.29
N TYR A 491 20.65 15.14 -9.77
CA TYR A 491 21.79 15.32 -8.89
C TYR A 491 23.04 15.67 -9.71
N ASP A 492 23.96 16.41 -9.12
CA ASP A 492 25.36 16.40 -9.51
C ASP A 492 25.96 15.02 -9.23
N THR A 493 25.40 13.98 -9.84
CA THR A 493 26.00 12.64 -9.78
C THR A 493 27.20 12.66 -10.69
N PRO A 494 28.36 12.34 -10.19
CA PRO A 494 29.53 12.27 -11.04
C PRO A 494 29.32 11.18 -12.10
N LYS A 495 29.20 11.55 -13.35
CA LYS A 495 29.49 10.65 -14.45
C LYS A 495 31.00 10.40 -14.41
N GLU A 496 31.41 9.14 -14.39
CA GLU A 496 32.81 8.75 -14.54
C GLU A 496 33.80 9.50 -13.64
N TRP A 497 33.62 9.46 -12.30
CA TRP A 497 34.59 10.06 -11.38
C TRP A 497 34.67 11.59 -11.36
N GLU A 498 33.68 12.32 -11.88
CA GLU A 498 33.63 13.79 -11.83
C GLU A 498 33.80 14.34 -10.39
N TRP A 499 33.37 13.59 -9.37
CA TRP A 499 33.59 13.96 -7.97
C TRP A 499 35.06 13.98 -7.57
N GLN A 500 35.94 13.20 -8.25
CA GLN A 500 37.41 13.29 -8.01
C GLN A 500 37.99 14.62 -8.48
N LEU A 501 37.32 15.29 -9.41
CA LEU A 501 37.70 16.59 -9.93
C LEU A 501 37.23 17.76 -9.03
N LYS A 502 36.39 17.47 -8.04
CA LYS A 502 35.92 18.49 -7.09
C LYS A 502 37.01 18.85 -6.11
N LYS A 503 36.91 20.04 -5.50
CA LYS A 503 37.84 20.53 -4.48
C LYS A 503 37.96 19.57 -3.29
N ASP A 504 36.84 18.88 -2.98
CA ASP A 504 36.76 17.91 -1.90
C ASP A 504 35.99 16.67 -2.41
N PRO A 505 36.70 15.73 -3.01
CA PRO A 505 36.07 14.60 -3.67
C PRO A 505 35.30 13.66 -2.71
N VAL A 506 35.83 13.44 -1.50
CA VAL A 506 35.18 12.54 -0.50
C VAL A 506 33.86 13.15 -0.03
N LYS A 507 33.83 14.42 0.32
CA LYS A 507 32.61 15.11 0.73
C LYS A 507 31.62 15.24 -0.45
N SER A 508 32.13 15.49 -1.66
CA SER A 508 31.27 15.53 -2.87
C SER A 508 30.58 14.20 -3.12
N TYR A 509 31.31 13.09 -2.98
CA TYR A 509 30.74 11.75 -3.04
C TYR A 509 29.72 11.52 -1.91
N GLY A 510 30.09 11.89 -0.67
CA GLY A 510 29.20 11.80 0.49
C GLY A 510 27.91 12.61 0.33
N LYS A 511 28.00 13.81 -0.26
CA LYS A 511 26.83 14.62 -0.61
C LYS A 511 25.94 13.92 -1.63
N SER A 512 26.51 13.30 -2.65
CA SER A 512 25.79 12.54 -3.66
C SER A 512 24.98 11.40 -3.02
N ILE A 513 25.62 10.59 -2.14
CA ILE A 513 24.95 9.49 -1.43
C ILE A 513 23.86 10.03 -0.49
N TYR A 514 24.15 11.11 0.27
CA TYR A 514 23.16 11.76 1.11
C TYR A 514 21.92 12.19 0.33
N SER A 515 22.11 12.81 -0.81
CA SER A 515 21.03 13.28 -1.68
C SER A 515 20.13 12.14 -2.14
N GLN A 516 20.71 10.98 -2.41
CA GLN A 516 19.97 9.80 -2.88
C GLN A 516 19.27 9.02 -1.75
N GLN A 517 19.94 8.87 -0.61
CA GLN A 517 19.50 7.95 0.43
C GLN A 517 18.81 8.64 1.62
N CYS A 518 19.11 9.92 1.87
CA CYS A 518 18.75 10.58 3.13
C CYS A 518 17.90 11.83 2.95
N SER A 519 18.08 12.57 1.83
CA SER A 519 17.46 13.88 1.62
C SER A 519 15.93 13.85 1.61
N ARG A 520 15.34 12.73 1.19
CA ARG A 520 13.88 12.51 1.20
C ARG A 520 13.29 12.66 2.61
N CYS A 521 14.04 12.26 3.64
CA CYS A 521 13.60 12.33 5.03
C CYS A 521 14.19 13.53 5.77
N HIS A 522 15.48 13.84 5.54
CA HIS A 522 16.21 14.87 6.27
C HIS A 522 16.29 16.22 5.56
N GLY A 523 15.61 16.35 4.39
CA GLY A 523 15.64 17.57 3.57
C GLY A 523 16.90 17.72 2.74
N ALA A 524 16.80 18.31 1.54
CA ALA A 524 17.94 18.55 0.66
C ALA A 524 18.97 19.50 1.30
N ASP A 525 18.49 20.45 2.12
CA ASP A 525 19.29 21.46 2.80
C ASP A 525 19.69 21.07 4.23
N LEU A 526 19.55 19.81 4.61
CA LEU A 526 19.85 19.30 5.96
C LEU A 526 18.98 19.92 7.08
N ASP A 527 17.83 20.52 6.76
CA ASP A 527 16.96 21.18 7.73
C ASP A 527 16.01 20.22 8.46
N GLY A 528 15.89 19.01 7.93
CA GLY A 528 14.93 18.03 8.41
C GLY A 528 13.56 18.24 7.81
N ILE A 529 12.65 17.29 8.07
CA ILE A 529 11.29 17.29 7.50
C ILE A 529 10.31 16.83 8.58
N SER A 530 9.32 17.65 8.96
CA SER A 530 8.34 17.36 10.04
C SER A 530 8.98 16.97 11.39
N ASN A 531 8.70 15.75 11.83
CA ASN A 531 9.30 15.18 13.05
C ASN A 531 10.68 14.56 12.83
N ILE A 532 11.21 14.61 11.60
CA ILE A 532 12.52 14.10 11.25
C ILE A 532 13.55 15.21 11.49
N PRO A 533 14.60 14.95 12.29
CA PRO A 533 15.52 15.98 12.70
C PRO A 533 16.38 16.49 11.53
N GLY A 534 16.69 17.78 11.57
CA GLY A 534 17.74 18.38 10.72
C GLY A 534 19.13 17.83 11.06
N LEU A 535 19.99 17.79 10.04
CA LEU A 535 21.34 17.25 10.14
C LEU A 535 22.44 18.33 10.07
N LYS A 536 22.07 19.60 10.20
CA LYS A 536 23.05 20.71 10.30
C LYS A 536 23.82 20.66 11.61
N ASN A 537 25.10 20.99 11.55
CA ASN A 537 25.99 21.09 12.73
C ASN A 537 26.11 19.78 13.54
N LEU A 538 26.08 18.63 12.89
CA LEU A 538 26.21 17.34 13.56
C LEU A 538 27.56 17.14 14.25
N LYS A 539 28.64 17.78 13.79
CA LYS A 539 29.97 17.73 14.41
C LYS A 539 29.98 18.12 15.89
N ASN A 540 29.00 18.90 16.34
CA ASN A 540 28.83 19.29 17.73
C ASN A 540 28.06 18.27 18.58
N LYS A 541 27.47 17.24 17.93
CA LYS A 541 26.59 16.29 18.59
C LYS A 541 27.07 14.83 18.50
N PHE A 542 27.84 14.51 17.49
CA PHE A 542 28.32 13.16 17.23
C PHE A 542 29.76 13.14 16.73
N ASN A 543 30.50 12.14 17.15
CA ASN A 543 31.76 11.81 16.50
C ASN A 543 31.50 10.90 15.26
N LYS A 544 32.58 10.67 14.48
CA LYS A 544 32.48 9.89 13.23
C LYS A 544 31.98 8.44 13.42
N ASN A 545 32.43 7.81 14.51
CA ASN A 545 32.02 6.42 14.78
C ASN A 545 30.53 6.34 15.18
N GLU A 546 30.08 7.28 16.03
CA GLU A 546 28.69 7.36 16.44
C GLU A 546 27.76 7.63 15.25
N LEU A 547 28.14 8.59 14.38
CA LEU A 547 27.34 8.92 13.20
C LEU A 547 27.30 7.77 12.21
N SER A 548 28.42 7.10 11.96
CA SER A 548 28.49 5.91 11.11
C SER A 548 27.60 4.78 11.63
N LEU A 549 27.58 4.54 12.95
CA LEU A 549 26.71 3.55 13.56
C LEU A 549 25.22 3.94 13.44
N ILE A 550 24.89 5.22 13.58
CA ILE A 550 23.51 5.71 13.40
C ILE A 550 23.06 5.50 11.95
N ILE A 551 23.89 5.80 10.97
CA ILE A 551 23.57 5.58 9.55
C ILE A 551 23.35 4.09 9.30
N LYS A 552 24.25 3.25 9.78
CA LYS A 552 24.20 1.80 9.57
C LYS A 552 23.01 1.15 10.25
N ASN A 553 22.76 1.48 11.51
CA ASN A 553 21.83 0.76 12.38
C ASN A 553 20.50 1.49 12.62
N GLY A 554 20.37 2.73 12.16
CA GLY A 554 19.24 3.58 12.49
C GLY A 554 19.30 4.12 13.92
N LYS A 555 18.38 5.01 14.27
CA LYS A 555 18.20 5.52 15.63
C LYS A 555 16.78 6.05 15.83
N GLY A 556 16.06 5.55 16.82
CA GLY A 556 14.67 5.93 17.08
C GLY A 556 13.77 5.54 15.90
N SER A 557 13.13 6.52 15.25
CA SER A 557 12.30 6.28 14.05
C SER A 557 13.10 6.21 12.72
N MET A 558 14.40 6.47 12.77
CA MET A 558 15.27 6.36 11.59
C MET A 558 15.53 4.88 11.29
N MET A 559 15.19 4.46 10.07
CA MET A 559 15.50 3.11 9.60
C MET A 559 17.00 2.88 9.47
N PRO A 560 17.49 1.66 9.73
CA PRO A 560 18.81 1.24 9.32
C PRO A 560 18.99 1.39 7.81
N MET A 561 20.20 1.67 7.38
CA MET A 561 20.57 1.80 5.97
C MET A 561 21.63 0.73 5.61
N PRO A 562 21.29 -0.58 5.75
CA PRO A 562 22.25 -1.66 5.53
C PRO A 562 22.70 -1.79 4.07
N GLN A 563 21.94 -1.23 3.13
CA GLN A 563 22.29 -1.15 1.71
C GLN A 563 23.43 -0.16 1.41
N VAL A 564 23.74 0.73 2.35
CA VAL A 564 24.82 1.69 2.18
C VAL A 564 26.14 1.06 2.61
N SER A 565 27.10 0.97 1.69
CA SER A 565 28.39 0.34 1.95
C SER A 565 29.19 1.13 3.02
N GLU A 566 30.18 0.49 3.63
CA GLU A 566 31.05 1.17 4.60
C GLU A 566 31.78 2.38 4.01
N SER A 567 32.17 2.29 2.75
CA SER A 567 32.80 3.41 2.04
C SER A 567 31.83 4.57 1.82
N GLN A 568 30.59 4.26 1.44
CA GLN A 568 29.52 5.24 1.30
C GLN A 568 29.20 5.91 2.67
N ILE A 569 29.14 5.11 3.74
CA ILE A 569 28.97 5.64 5.11
C ILE A 569 30.10 6.58 5.49
N LYS A 570 31.37 6.21 5.19
CA LYS A 570 32.51 7.07 5.45
C LYS A 570 32.42 8.39 4.68
N ALA A 571 32.09 8.34 3.40
CA ALA A 571 31.92 9.53 2.58
C ALA A 571 30.78 10.44 3.09
N MET A 572 29.61 9.87 3.41
CA MET A 572 28.51 10.62 4.02
C MET A 572 28.88 11.22 5.37
N THR A 573 29.64 10.48 6.18
CA THR A 573 30.13 10.98 7.48
C THR A 573 31.04 12.16 7.29
N ALA A 574 31.97 12.13 6.30
CA ALA A 574 32.80 13.25 5.92
C ALA A 574 31.96 14.48 5.54
N PHE A 575 30.96 14.29 4.71
CA PHE A 575 30.04 15.36 4.28
C PHE A 575 29.24 15.94 5.45
N LEU A 576 28.62 15.10 6.27
CA LEU A 576 27.70 15.50 7.34
C LEU A 576 28.44 16.16 8.53
N LEU A 577 29.67 15.73 8.80
CA LEU A 577 30.51 16.31 9.87
C LEU A 577 31.42 17.46 9.38
N ASP A 578 31.43 17.69 8.07
CA ASP A 578 32.41 18.61 7.45
C ASP A 578 33.86 18.30 7.87
N ASP A 579 34.23 17.00 7.74
CA ASP A 579 35.52 16.46 8.18
C ASP A 579 36.41 16.10 6.97
N ASP A 580 37.53 16.85 6.83
CA ASP A 580 38.49 16.65 5.74
C ASP A 580 39.49 15.51 6.02
N ASN A 581 39.45 14.90 7.21
CA ASN A 581 40.44 13.90 7.64
C ASN A 581 39.90 12.45 7.46
N ILE A 582 38.81 12.26 6.71
CA ILE A 582 38.31 10.93 6.40
C ILE A 582 39.00 10.44 5.13
N ASP A 583 39.92 9.51 5.30
CA ASP A 583 40.63 8.86 4.18
C ASP A 583 39.73 7.79 3.55
N LEU A 584 39.57 7.88 2.23
CA LEU A 584 38.80 6.96 1.41
C LEU A 584 39.51 6.80 0.08
N ASP A 585 39.86 5.54 -0.27
CA ASP A 585 40.36 5.22 -1.60
C ASP A 585 39.25 5.34 -2.64
N LEU A 586 39.23 6.47 -3.29
CA LEU A 586 38.24 6.78 -4.32
C LEU A 586 38.46 6.00 -5.63
N ASN A 587 39.64 5.42 -5.84
CA ASN A 587 39.90 4.58 -7.02
C ASN A 587 39.18 3.23 -6.97
N SER A 588 38.75 2.78 -5.77
CA SER A 588 37.96 1.58 -5.61
C SER A 588 36.54 1.68 -6.20
N PHE A 589 36.09 2.88 -6.57
CA PHE A 589 34.74 3.17 -7.09
C PHE A 589 34.70 3.38 -8.60
N ARG A 590 35.59 2.75 -9.36
CA ARG A 590 35.67 2.93 -10.82
C ARG A 590 34.51 2.33 -11.62
N GLU A 591 33.73 1.43 -11.02
CA GLU A 591 32.48 0.96 -11.60
C GLU A 591 31.31 1.77 -11.02
N LEU A 592 30.42 2.28 -11.86
CA LEU A 592 29.22 2.97 -11.41
C LEU A 592 28.40 1.98 -10.57
N ASP A 593 28.17 2.31 -9.31
CA ASP A 593 27.24 1.55 -8.47
C ASP A 593 25.86 1.64 -9.11
N PRO A 594 25.26 0.51 -9.55
CA PRO A 594 23.94 0.52 -10.19
C PRO A 594 22.81 1.01 -9.27
N ASN A 595 23.09 1.17 -7.98
CA ASN A 595 22.17 1.81 -7.03
C ASN A 595 22.29 3.35 -7.04
N ILE A 596 23.24 3.93 -7.74
CA ILE A 596 23.33 5.37 -7.92
C ILE A 596 22.32 5.77 -8.99
N VAL A 597 21.28 6.49 -8.60
CA VAL A 597 20.29 7.06 -9.51
C VAL A 597 20.56 8.57 -9.71
N PRO A 598 20.51 9.08 -10.94
CA PRO A 598 20.86 10.47 -11.24
C PRO A 598 19.78 11.46 -10.81
N TYR A 599 18.62 10.99 -10.43
CA TYR A 599 17.49 11.84 -10.10
C TYR A 599 16.94 11.57 -8.70
N SER A 600 16.52 12.63 -8.00
CA SER A 600 15.50 12.51 -6.96
C SER A 600 14.19 13.10 -7.44
N ILE A 601 13.12 12.39 -7.21
CA ILE A 601 11.79 12.96 -7.38
C ILE A 601 11.40 13.58 -6.05
N ASN A 602 11.44 14.91 -6.01
CA ASN A 602 10.97 15.64 -4.84
C ASN A 602 9.48 15.90 -4.98
N TYR A 603 8.70 15.24 -4.14
CA TYR A 603 7.32 15.59 -3.96
C TYR A 603 7.24 16.80 -3.04
N PHE A 604 6.64 17.88 -3.54
CA PHE A 604 6.32 19.06 -2.74
C PHE A 604 5.14 18.77 -1.80
N GLY A 605 4.55 17.59 -1.92
CA GLY A 605 3.43 17.13 -1.15
C GLY A 605 2.10 17.30 -1.88
N ARG A 606 1.05 17.27 -1.11
CA ARG A 606 -0.31 17.50 -1.59
C ARG A 606 -0.45 18.93 -2.08
N PHE A 607 -1.13 19.10 -3.20
CA PHE A 607 -1.42 20.44 -3.72
C PHE A 607 -2.65 21.00 -2.97
N MET A 608 -2.38 21.90 -2.05
CA MET A 608 -3.36 22.44 -1.10
C MET A 608 -3.34 23.97 -1.12
N ASP A 609 -4.37 24.58 -0.53
CA ASP A 609 -4.40 26.00 -0.23
C ASP A 609 -3.81 26.32 1.15
N GLU A 610 -3.68 27.60 1.48
CA GLU A 610 -3.13 28.09 2.75
C GLU A 610 -3.93 27.69 3.99
N ASN A 611 -5.19 27.26 3.79
CA ASN A 611 -6.06 26.76 4.86
C ASN A 611 -5.95 25.24 5.05
N GLY A 612 -5.17 24.55 4.20
CA GLY A 612 -5.01 23.12 4.24
C GLY A 612 -6.06 22.33 3.46
N TYR A 613 -6.85 22.98 2.59
CA TYR A 613 -7.81 22.29 1.72
C TYR A 613 -7.18 21.93 0.38
N PRO A 614 -7.58 20.78 -0.21
CA PRO A 614 -7.07 20.38 -1.52
C PRO A 614 -7.37 21.41 -2.62
N ALA A 615 -6.38 21.60 -3.50
CA ALA A 615 -6.49 22.53 -4.63
C ALA A 615 -7.54 22.13 -5.68
N VAL A 616 -7.97 20.88 -5.65
CA VAL A 616 -9.04 20.34 -6.52
C VAL A 616 -10.40 20.52 -5.85
N LYS A 617 -11.46 20.76 -6.63
CA LYS A 617 -12.85 20.78 -6.13
C LYS A 617 -13.21 19.47 -5.42
N PRO A 618 -14.01 19.51 -4.35
CA PRO A 618 -14.53 18.29 -3.74
C PRO A 618 -15.35 17.45 -4.77
N PRO A 619 -15.59 16.15 -4.50
CA PRO A 619 -15.25 15.45 -3.26
C PRO A 619 -13.76 15.14 -3.14
N TRP A 620 -13.20 15.19 -1.91
CA TRP A 620 -11.80 14.87 -1.63
C TRP A 620 -11.59 13.45 -1.13
N GLY A 621 -12.66 12.81 -0.74
CA GLY A 621 -12.76 11.40 -0.42
C GLY A 621 -14.15 10.90 -0.74
N THR A 622 -14.25 9.66 -1.22
CA THR A 622 -15.53 9.07 -1.62
C THR A 622 -15.65 7.63 -1.13
N LEU A 623 -16.90 7.19 -0.96
CA LEU A 623 -17.27 5.78 -0.85
C LEU A 623 -18.07 5.41 -2.09
N ASN A 624 -17.69 4.30 -2.71
CA ASN A 624 -18.22 3.86 -4.00
C ASN A 624 -18.85 2.48 -3.88
N ALA A 625 -20.00 2.25 -4.53
CA ALA A 625 -20.59 0.94 -4.71
C ALA A 625 -20.54 0.56 -6.19
N ILE A 626 -19.95 -0.58 -6.48
CA ILE A 626 -19.72 -1.10 -7.83
C ILE A 626 -20.44 -2.42 -7.99
N ASP A 627 -21.38 -2.51 -8.90
CA ASP A 627 -22.05 -3.77 -9.26
C ASP A 627 -21.12 -4.57 -10.18
N LEU A 628 -20.48 -5.59 -9.62
CA LEU A 628 -19.58 -6.47 -10.37
C LEU A 628 -20.33 -7.44 -11.31
N ASN A 629 -21.65 -7.61 -11.16
CA ASN A 629 -22.43 -8.41 -12.12
C ASN A 629 -22.63 -7.67 -13.44
N LYS A 630 -22.64 -6.32 -13.38
CA LYS A 630 -22.87 -5.47 -14.55
C LYS A 630 -21.62 -4.72 -15.01
N GLY A 631 -20.65 -4.54 -14.12
CA GLY A 631 -19.46 -3.73 -14.37
C GLY A 631 -19.77 -2.24 -14.42
N GLU A 632 -20.49 -1.71 -13.43
CA GLU A 632 -20.91 -0.30 -13.35
C GLU A 632 -20.83 0.23 -11.91
N ILE A 633 -20.57 1.52 -11.74
CA ILE A 633 -20.70 2.20 -10.45
C ILE A 633 -22.19 2.49 -10.23
N VAL A 634 -22.74 1.97 -9.13
CA VAL A 634 -24.14 2.15 -8.76
C VAL A 634 -24.37 3.49 -8.08
N TRP A 635 -23.47 3.84 -7.17
CA TRP A 635 -23.46 5.14 -6.50
C TRP A 635 -22.05 5.49 -6.00
N GLN A 636 -21.83 6.78 -5.84
CA GLN A 636 -20.65 7.37 -5.23
C GLN A 636 -21.13 8.50 -4.31
N VAL A 637 -20.61 8.54 -3.09
CA VAL A 637 -20.93 9.58 -2.11
C VAL A 637 -19.65 10.12 -1.47
N PRO A 638 -19.61 11.41 -1.06
CA PRO A 638 -18.51 11.91 -0.23
C PRO A 638 -18.36 11.10 1.06
N LEU A 639 -17.12 10.83 1.46
CA LEU A 639 -16.78 10.12 2.69
C LEU A 639 -15.97 11.05 3.59
N GLY A 640 -16.51 11.33 4.79
CA GLY A 640 -15.98 12.31 5.73
C GLY A 640 -16.35 13.75 5.38
N GLU A 641 -16.08 14.67 6.29
CA GLU A 641 -16.33 16.09 6.08
C GLU A 641 -15.32 16.99 6.83
N TYR A 642 -15.19 18.20 6.40
CA TYR A 642 -14.61 19.30 7.17
C TYR A 642 -15.76 20.07 7.82
N GLU A 643 -16.01 19.81 9.10
CA GLU A 643 -17.16 20.34 9.85
C GLU A 643 -17.22 21.89 9.80
N GLU A 644 -16.07 22.56 9.78
CA GLU A 644 -15.96 24.01 9.65
C GLU A 644 -16.46 24.53 8.30
N LEU A 645 -16.37 23.73 7.23
CA LEU A 645 -16.90 24.08 5.91
C LEU A 645 -18.41 23.88 5.84
N THR A 646 -18.91 22.76 6.38
CA THR A 646 -20.36 22.51 6.43
C THR A 646 -21.07 23.53 7.33
N LYS A 647 -20.47 23.97 8.43
CA LYS A 647 -20.99 25.09 9.26
C LYS A 647 -21.03 26.43 8.53
N GLN A 648 -20.18 26.63 7.52
CA GLN A 648 -20.21 27.81 6.64
C GLN A 648 -21.22 27.69 5.50
N GLY A 649 -21.91 26.55 5.38
CA GLY A 649 -22.96 26.32 4.37
C GLY A 649 -22.45 25.64 3.08
N PHE A 650 -21.19 25.15 3.05
CA PHE A 650 -20.71 24.31 1.96
C PHE A 650 -21.29 22.90 2.07
N SER A 651 -21.38 22.19 0.94
CA SER A 651 -21.76 20.78 0.91
C SER A 651 -20.67 19.92 1.56
N ILE A 652 -21.02 18.69 1.97
CA ILE A 652 -20.07 17.68 2.47
C ILE A 652 -19.00 17.44 1.41
N THR A 653 -17.74 17.59 1.81
CA THR A 653 -16.59 17.61 0.89
C THR A 653 -15.92 16.24 0.74
N GLY A 654 -16.16 15.32 1.67
CA GLY A 654 -15.26 14.18 1.86
C GLY A 654 -13.91 14.62 2.44
N THR A 655 -13.16 13.67 2.96
CA THR A 655 -11.79 13.86 3.47
C THR A 655 -10.88 12.75 2.98
N GLU A 656 -9.57 12.92 3.19
CA GLU A 656 -8.61 11.83 3.05
C GLU A 656 -8.99 10.64 3.94
N ASN A 657 -8.83 9.41 3.40
CA ASN A 657 -9.28 8.21 4.06
C ASN A 657 -8.41 6.99 3.68
N TYR A 658 -8.18 6.07 4.64
CA TYR A 658 -7.28 4.92 4.46
C TYR A 658 -7.88 3.59 4.90
N GLY A 659 -8.65 3.55 5.99
CA GLY A 659 -9.29 2.33 6.49
C GLY A 659 -10.31 1.78 5.50
N GLY A 660 -10.53 0.47 5.50
CA GLY A 660 -11.49 -0.18 4.60
C GLY A 660 -12.88 -0.35 5.25
N PRO A 661 -13.91 -0.54 4.43
CA PRO A 661 -15.27 -0.80 4.89
C PRO A 661 -15.44 -2.24 5.42
N ILE A 662 -16.40 -2.41 6.33
CA ILE A 662 -16.95 -3.70 6.77
C ILE A 662 -18.45 -3.70 6.46
N LEU A 663 -18.92 -4.78 5.85
CA LEU A 663 -20.33 -5.00 5.53
C LEU A 663 -21.01 -5.95 6.51
N THR A 664 -22.28 -5.74 6.78
CA THR A 664 -23.09 -6.69 7.56
C THR A 664 -24.40 -7.01 6.86
N ASP A 665 -24.95 -8.21 7.13
CA ASP A 665 -26.28 -8.62 6.63
C ASP A 665 -27.42 -7.75 7.23
N GLY A 666 -27.10 -6.91 8.22
CA GLY A 666 -28.00 -5.86 8.70
C GLY A 666 -28.19 -4.70 7.72
N GLY A 667 -27.55 -4.73 6.56
CA GLY A 667 -27.61 -3.71 5.51
C GLY A 667 -26.85 -2.45 5.88
N LEU A 668 -25.76 -2.59 6.61
CA LEU A 668 -24.91 -1.49 7.08
C LEU A 668 -23.49 -1.63 6.54
N ILE A 669 -22.85 -0.49 6.33
CA ILE A 669 -21.43 -0.34 6.08
C ILE A 669 -20.84 0.37 7.29
N PHE A 670 -19.81 -0.23 7.91
CA PHE A 670 -19.00 0.39 8.95
C PHE A 670 -17.64 0.74 8.36
N ILE A 671 -17.20 1.97 8.56
CA ILE A 671 -15.89 2.43 8.09
C ILE A 671 -15.32 3.44 9.07
N GLY A 672 -14.08 3.22 9.52
CA GLY A 672 -13.33 4.14 10.37
C GLY A 672 -12.08 4.59 9.62
N ALA A 673 -12.24 5.44 8.63
CA ALA A 673 -11.19 5.74 7.68
C ALA A 673 -10.78 7.22 7.64
N THR A 674 -11.64 8.12 8.12
CA THR A 674 -11.53 9.58 7.96
C THR A 674 -10.96 10.25 9.22
N ASN A 675 -10.53 11.51 9.07
CA ASN A 675 -9.95 12.30 10.17
C ASN A 675 -11.00 13.06 10.99
N ASP A 676 -12.27 13.05 10.60
CA ASP A 676 -13.35 13.80 11.21
C ASP A 676 -13.98 13.12 12.43
N GLU A 677 -13.50 11.92 12.80
CA GLU A 677 -13.98 11.13 13.95
C GLU A 677 -15.45 10.68 13.87
N TYR A 678 -16.06 10.66 12.67
CA TYR A 678 -17.44 10.21 12.43
C TYR A 678 -17.51 8.75 11.94
#